data_d763774cd0db242856f0192cae15d9b1
#
_entry.id   d763774cd0db242856f0192cae15d9b1
#
_cell.length_a   1.000
_cell.length_b   1.000
_cell.length_c   1.000
_cell.angle_alpha   90.00
_cell.angle_beta   90.00
_cell.angle_gamma   90.00
#
_symmetry.space_group_name_H-M   'P 1'
#
loop_
_entity.id
_entity.type
_entity.pdbx_description
1 polymer ?
#
loop_
_entity_poly.entity_id
_entity_poly.type
_entity_poly.pdbx_seq_one_letter_code
_entity_poly.pdbx_strand_id
1 'polypeptide(L)'
;MQPYERDEMEGTNNHYNCPIVTSYAENIKNNMEELATEHINFMNPFLALDNEEALKSRLFEELEAQYHLTADEINHAVDKAYAELSQVRTDIQNKGEEVLAYLAETGRTGIVLCGRPYHIDPEINHGIPELINSYGIAVLTEDSISHLSKIERPLNVQDQWMYHSRLYAAANYAKANKQLEVIQLNSFGCGLDAVTTDTVKDILTKSGRIYTVLKIDEVNNLGAARIRIRSQISAVRVRKKHKIEPKPVSPAIKRVEFTEEMRKNYTLLVPQMSPIHFEFLEPALQSCGYNVEVLNQGGMEDVNTGLKYVNNDACYPSLIVIGQLMNALLSGKYDPHKIALVISQTGGGCRATNYISFIRRALEKAGYGYVPVVGLSAQGIEKNSGFSFTPGLLNKAVQAIVYGDVFMRTVYHTRPYEVKPGSVNKLHRQWAAKCKRDIAKGNFYTFQKNIRGIIRDFDRIPLKDIKKPRVGIVGEILVKFLPDANNHLVELLEREGAEAVVPDLLDFFMYSFYNSNFKYRYLGKSKKSAIVSNSAIWVVERYRQTLRKELAKSNRFEPPAYIKDLAEYAKPFVSIGNQTGEGWFLTGEMVELIHSGAPNIVCTQPFACLPNHVVGKGVIKEIRQAFPDANIVAIDYDPGASEVNQINRIKLMLSAAEKNMNK
;
A
#
# COMPACT_ATOMS: atom_id res chain seq x y z
N MET A 1 -8.26 -2.53 10.83
CA MET A 1 -9.40 -3.10 11.53
C MET A 1 -10.43 -3.54 10.53
N GLN A 2 -11.11 -4.64 10.81
CA GLN A 2 -12.13 -5.19 9.94
C GLN A 2 -13.50 -4.68 10.40
N PRO A 3 -14.43 -4.41 9.49
CA PRO A 3 -15.81 -4.14 9.86
C PRO A 3 -16.46 -5.41 10.39
N TYR A 4 -17.54 -5.24 11.14
CA TYR A 4 -18.27 -6.34 11.79
C TYR A 4 -19.06 -7.25 10.83
N GLU A 5 -19.30 -6.81 9.59
CA GLU A 5 -20.17 -7.48 8.60
C GLU A 5 -19.46 -8.60 7.83
N ARG A 6 -18.76 -9.46 8.52
CA ARG A 6 -17.90 -10.47 7.87
C ARG A 6 -18.67 -11.51 7.06
N ASP A 7 -19.84 -11.91 7.54
CA ASP A 7 -20.59 -13.06 6.99
C ASP A 7 -21.45 -12.71 5.77
N GLU A 8 -21.70 -11.44 5.49
CA GLU A 8 -22.53 -11.02 4.36
C GLU A 8 -21.86 -11.20 2.99
N MET A 9 -20.52 -11.28 2.96
CA MET A 9 -19.71 -11.33 1.73
C MET A 9 -18.94 -12.62 1.61
N GLU A 10 -19.65 -13.74 1.51
CA GLU A 10 -19.06 -15.06 1.37
C GLU A 10 -18.04 -15.14 0.24
N GLY A 11 -16.87 -15.70 0.52
CA GLY A 11 -15.79 -15.89 -0.45
C GLY A 11 -14.92 -14.68 -0.72
N THR A 12 -15.04 -13.57 0.05
CA THR A 12 -14.10 -12.45 -0.03
C THR A 12 -12.74 -12.83 0.54
N ASN A 13 -11.66 -12.19 0.04
CA ASN A 13 -10.29 -12.49 0.48
C ASN A 13 -10.00 -11.95 1.89
N ASN A 14 -10.47 -10.74 2.19
CA ASN A 14 -10.32 -10.04 3.45
C ASN A 14 -11.50 -9.09 3.65
N HIS A 15 -11.62 -8.52 4.87
CA HIS A 15 -12.68 -7.59 5.24
C HIS A 15 -12.07 -6.33 5.85
N TYR A 16 -11.01 -5.80 5.22
CA TYR A 16 -10.39 -4.56 5.70
C TYR A 16 -11.33 -3.38 5.53
N ASN A 17 -11.27 -2.46 6.47
CA ASN A 17 -11.80 -1.11 6.28
C ASN A 17 -10.76 -0.23 5.57
N CYS A 18 -11.18 0.95 5.12
CA CYS A 18 -10.28 1.95 4.57
C CYS A 18 -9.23 2.37 5.62
N PRO A 19 -7.93 2.35 5.31
CA PRO A 19 -6.88 2.74 6.26
C PRO A 19 -7.02 4.17 6.78
N ILE A 20 -7.51 5.09 5.95
CA ILE A 20 -7.73 6.50 6.36
C ILE A 20 -8.87 6.57 7.38
N VAL A 21 -10.00 5.90 7.11
CA VAL A 21 -11.15 5.90 8.02
C VAL A 21 -10.79 5.33 9.40
N THR A 22 -10.01 4.26 9.43
CA THR A 22 -9.57 3.64 10.69
C THR A 22 -8.52 4.46 11.44
N SER A 23 -8.01 5.53 10.85
CA SER A 23 -6.92 6.35 11.41
C SER A 23 -7.33 7.81 11.66
N TYR A 24 -8.61 8.17 11.49
CA TYR A 24 -9.05 9.55 11.75
C TYR A 24 -8.70 10.01 13.17
N ALA A 25 -8.87 9.13 14.17
CA ALA A 25 -8.52 9.44 15.54
C ALA A 25 -7.02 9.76 15.73
N GLU A 26 -6.12 9.05 15.05
CA GLU A 26 -4.68 9.34 15.07
C GLU A 26 -4.38 10.72 14.46
N ASN A 27 -5.01 11.05 13.34
CA ASN A 27 -4.83 12.35 12.70
C ASN A 27 -5.36 13.50 13.57
N ILE A 28 -6.51 13.33 14.21
CA ILE A 28 -7.08 14.30 15.15
C ILE A 28 -6.12 14.49 16.32
N LYS A 29 -5.71 13.40 16.98
CA LYS A 29 -4.78 13.42 18.12
C LYS A 29 -3.51 14.20 17.82
N ASN A 30 -2.90 13.96 16.66
CA ASN A 30 -1.58 14.50 16.32
C ASN A 30 -1.63 15.91 15.70
N ASN A 31 -2.81 16.46 15.36
CA ASN A 31 -2.87 17.71 14.60
C ASN A 31 -3.81 18.75 15.21
N MET A 32 -4.72 18.39 16.11
CA MET A 32 -5.62 19.34 16.80
C MET A 32 -4.98 19.86 18.10
N GLU A 33 -4.63 21.15 18.12
CA GLU A 33 -4.01 21.79 19.28
C GLU A 33 -4.95 21.92 20.47
N GLU A 34 -6.23 22.05 20.19
CA GLU A 34 -7.32 22.18 21.16
C GLU A 34 -7.35 20.99 22.15
N LEU A 35 -7.01 19.79 21.69
CA LEU A 35 -6.95 18.60 22.57
C LEU A 35 -5.96 18.80 23.73
N ALA A 36 -4.82 19.44 23.46
CA ALA A 36 -3.81 19.71 24.48
C ALA A 36 -4.11 21.01 25.25
N THR A 37 -4.50 22.09 24.58
CA THR A 37 -4.71 23.41 25.19
C THR A 37 -5.96 23.44 26.07
N GLU A 38 -7.00 22.69 25.74
CA GLU A 38 -8.24 22.59 26.50
C GLU A 38 -8.29 21.36 27.41
N HIS A 39 -7.18 20.60 27.50
CA HIS A 39 -7.07 19.39 28.34
C HIS A 39 -8.18 18.37 28.08
N ILE A 40 -8.55 18.16 26.80
CA ILE A 40 -9.59 17.22 26.42
C ILE A 40 -9.07 15.79 26.61
N ASN A 41 -9.84 14.96 27.30
CA ASN A 41 -9.55 13.53 27.42
C ASN A 41 -9.92 12.82 26.11
N PHE A 42 -8.96 12.69 25.20
CA PHE A 42 -9.16 12.09 23.88
C PHE A 42 -8.75 10.62 23.87
N MET A 43 -9.72 9.73 23.78
CA MET A 43 -9.51 8.27 23.74
C MET A 43 -9.52 7.78 22.29
N ASN A 44 -8.46 7.08 21.88
CA ASN A 44 -8.32 6.52 20.53
C ASN A 44 -7.81 5.07 20.49
N PRO A 45 -8.38 4.15 21.30
CA PRO A 45 -7.94 2.77 21.29
C PRO A 45 -8.24 2.07 19.96
N PHE A 46 -7.36 1.16 19.54
CA PHE A 46 -7.67 0.25 18.44
C PHE A 46 -8.63 -0.85 18.93
N LEU A 47 -9.78 -0.96 18.27
CA LEU A 47 -10.86 -1.89 18.61
C LEU A 47 -11.09 -2.91 17.50
N ALA A 48 -11.30 -4.16 17.87
CA ALA A 48 -11.60 -5.27 16.95
C ALA A 48 -13.10 -5.41 16.77
N LEU A 49 -13.69 -4.63 15.85
CA LEU A 49 -15.15 -4.66 15.64
C LEU A 49 -15.65 -5.97 14.98
N ASP A 50 -14.76 -6.78 14.40
CA ASP A 50 -15.06 -8.08 13.82
C ASP A 50 -14.92 -9.26 14.80
N ASN A 51 -14.56 -8.97 16.06
CA ASN A 51 -14.36 -9.96 17.11
C ASN A 51 -14.91 -9.43 18.44
N GLU A 52 -16.10 -9.88 18.79
CA GLU A 52 -16.87 -9.42 19.93
C GLU A 52 -16.12 -9.63 21.26
N GLU A 53 -15.51 -10.80 21.47
CA GLU A 53 -14.77 -11.12 22.68
C GLU A 53 -13.52 -10.24 22.85
N ALA A 54 -12.80 -10.02 21.74
CA ALA A 54 -11.64 -9.12 21.74
C ALA A 54 -12.06 -7.66 21.99
N LEU A 55 -13.23 -7.25 21.46
CA LEU A 55 -13.79 -5.91 21.70
C LEU A 55 -14.16 -5.72 23.18
N LYS A 56 -14.89 -6.67 23.78
CA LYS A 56 -15.29 -6.66 25.19
C LYS A 56 -14.05 -6.55 26.10
N SER A 57 -13.06 -7.41 25.88
CA SER A 57 -11.81 -7.40 26.65
C SER A 57 -11.06 -6.07 26.49
N ARG A 58 -10.98 -5.54 25.27
CA ARG A 58 -10.25 -4.29 25.01
C ARG A 58 -10.95 -3.08 25.60
N LEU A 59 -12.27 -3.00 25.52
CA LEU A 59 -13.04 -1.91 26.15
C LEU A 59 -12.93 -1.96 27.67
N PHE A 60 -12.91 -3.15 28.27
CA PHE A 60 -12.67 -3.28 29.70
C PHE A 60 -11.30 -2.74 30.09
N GLU A 61 -10.21 -3.15 29.39
CA GLU A 61 -8.85 -2.63 29.62
C GLU A 61 -8.77 -1.09 29.56
N GLU A 62 -9.50 -0.46 28.63
CA GLU A 62 -9.44 1.00 28.42
C GLU A 62 -10.34 1.81 29.36
N LEU A 63 -11.46 1.24 29.82
CA LEU A 63 -12.50 2.01 30.50
C LEU A 63 -12.57 1.74 32.02
N GLU A 64 -12.14 0.55 32.48
CA GLU A 64 -12.24 0.14 33.88
C GLU A 64 -11.63 1.17 34.83
N ALA A 65 -10.37 1.52 34.62
CA ALA A 65 -9.62 2.39 35.54
C ALA A 65 -10.19 3.81 35.63
N GLN A 66 -10.73 4.33 34.55
CA GLN A 66 -11.22 5.71 34.46
C GLN A 66 -12.66 5.85 34.91
N TYR A 67 -13.51 4.87 34.54
CA TYR A 67 -14.96 4.97 34.74
C TYR A 67 -15.49 3.97 35.77
N HIS A 68 -14.64 3.14 36.37
CA HIS A 68 -14.99 2.13 37.39
C HIS A 68 -16.07 1.14 36.90
N LEU A 69 -16.04 0.79 35.60
CA LEU A 69 -16.99 -0.13 34.99
C LEU A 69 -16.61 -1.58 35.26
N THR A 70 -17.61 -2.42 35.46
CA THR A 70 -17.45 -3.86 35.57
C THR A 70 -17.40 -4.54 34.20
N ALA A 71 -16.84 -5.74 34.14
CA ALA A 71 -16.83 -6.53 32.91
C ALA A 71 -18.26 -6.87 32.43
N ASP A 72 -19.21 -7.09 33.36
CA ASP A 72 -20.59 -7.40 33.02
C ASP A 72 -21.32 -6.20 32.39
N GLU A 73 -21.07 -5.00 32.88
CA GLU A 73 -21.64 -3.77 32.28
C GLU A 73 -21.12 -3.57 30.85
N ILE A 74 -19.83 -3.74 30.62
CA ILE A 74 -19.22 -3.63 29.29
C ILE A 74 -19.73 -4.71 28.36
N ASN A 75 -19.79 -5.96 28.81
CA ASN A 75 -20.32 -7.07 28.02
C ASN A 75 -21.76 -6.80 27.60
N HIS A 76 -22.61 -6.39 28.55
CA HIS A 76 -24.00 -6.05 28.26
C HIS A 76 -24.13 -4.89 27.25
N ALA A 77 -23.32 -3.83 27.40
CA ALA A 77 -23.33 -2.70 26.48
C ALA A 77 -22.91 -3.10 25.05
N VAL A 78 -21.87 -3.94 24.91
CA VAL A 78 -21.41 -4.46 23.63
C VAL A 78 -22.49 -5.33 22.98
N ASP A 79 -23.11 -6.25 23.73
CA ASP A 79 -24.21 -7.10 23.22
C ASP A 79 -25.37 -6.27 22.71
N LYS A 80 -25.77 -5.22 23.44
CA LYS A 80 -26.80 -4.28 23.00
C LYS A 80 -26.41 -3.50 21.76
N ALA A 81 -25.18 -3.03 21.67
CA ALA A 81 -24.66 -2.31 20.52
C ALA A 81 -24.67 -3.16 19.25
N TYR A 82 -24.25 -4.43 19.33
CA TYR A 82 -24.33 -5.34 18.18
C TYR A 82 -25.77 -5.67 17.78
N ALA A 83 -26.67 -5.86 18.76
CA ALA A 83 -28.08 -6.10 18.48
C ALA A 83 -28.72 -4.91 17.74
N GLU A 84 -28.47 -3.67 18.21
CA GLU A 84 -28.96 -2.46 17.57
C GLU A 84 -28.36 -2.26 16.18
N LEU A 85 -27.07 -2.49 16.03
CA LEU A 85 -26.40 -2.40 14.73
C LEU A 85 -26.98 -3.40 13.70
N SER A 86 -27.33 -4.61 14.15
CA SER A 86 -28.01 -5.61 13.33
C SER A 86 -29.43 -5.17 12.95
N GLN A 87 -30.16 -4.52 13.90
CA GLN A 87 -31.50 -4.01 13.65
C GLN A 87 -31.48 -2.88 12.62
N VAL A 88 -30.58 -1.91 12.77
CA VAL A 88 -30.42 -0.79 11.80
C VAL A 88 -30.14 -1.33 10.38
N ARG A 89 -29.30 -2.35 10.28
CA ARG A 89 -29.03 -3.00 8.98
C ARG A 89 -30.30 -3.61 8.40
N THR A 90 -31.05 -4.37 9.20
CA THR A 90 -32.31 -4.98 8.79
C THR A 90 -33.31 -3.92 8.32
N ASP A 91 -33.39 -2.81 9.02
CA ASP A 91 -34.32 -1.71 8.67
C ASP A 91 -33.95 -1.08 7.33
N ILE A 92 -32.65 -0.86 7.07
CA ILE A 92 -32.14 -0.36 5.77
C ILE A 92 -32.47 -1.33 4.64
N GLN A 93 -32.25 -2.63 4.85
CA GLN A 93 -32.56 -3.70 3.87
C GLN A 93 -34.05 -3.76 3.59
N ASN A 94 -34.89 -3.80 4.62
CA ASN A 94 -36.37 -3.79 4.49
C ASN A 94 -36.84 -2.55 3.71
N LYS A 95 -36.27 -1.39 3.99
CA LYS A 95 -36.61 -0.16 3.26
C LYS A 95 -36.18 -0.22 1.80
N GLY A 96 -35.03 -0.82 1.51
CA GLY A 96 -34.59 -1.11 0.14
C GLY A 96 -35.58 -1.99 -0.61
N GLU A 97 -36.06 -3.08 0.00
CA GLU A 97 -37.03 -4.02 -0.60
C GLU A 97 -38.39 -3.33 -0.80
N GLU A 98 -38.86 -2.50 0.14
CA GLU A 98 -40.08 -1.68 -0.01
C GLU A 98 -39.98 -0.76 -1.25
N VAL A 99 -38.86 -0.09 -1.43
CA VAL A 99 -38.63 0.78 -2.60
C VAL A 99 -38.57 -0.03 -3.89
N LEU A 100 -37.97 -1.20 -3.89
CA LEU A 100 -37.97 -2.10 -5.06
C LEU A 100 -39.38 -2.56 -5.45
N ALA A 101 -40.23 -2.91 -4.47
CA ALA A 101 -41.63 -3.23 -4.70
C ALA A 101 -42.39 -2.04 -5.32
N TYR A 102 -42.24 -0.85 -4.76
CA TYR A 102 -42.80 0.37 -5.32
C TYR A 102 -42.36 0.64 -6.78
N LEU A 103 -41.09 0.41 -7.10
CA LEU A 103 -40.59 0.56 -8.47
C LEU A 103 -41.23 -0.48 -9.41
N ALA A 104 -41.43 -1.71 -8.92
CA ALA A 104 -42.07 -2.78 -9.71
C ALA A 104 -43.54 -2.45 -10.02
N GLU A 105 -44.29 -1.95 -9.04
CA GLU A 105 -45.71 -1.58 -9.21
C GLU A 105 -45.88 -0.36 -10.14
N THR A 106 -45.02 0.65 -9.99
CA THR A 106 -45.16 1.92 -10.71
C THR A 106 -44.46 1.97 -12.07
N GLY A 107 -43.60 1.01 -12.38
CA GLY A 107 -42.76 1.00 -13.56
C GLY A 107 -41.69 2.11 -13.58
N ARG A 108 -41.47 2.80 -12.45
CA ARG A 108 -40.49 3.88 -12.31
C ARG A 108 -39.06 3.35 -12.34
N THR A 109 -38.12 4.26 -12.48
CA THR A 109 -36.69 3.95 -12.44
C THR A 109 -36.11 4.35 -11.09
N GLY A 110 -35.25 3.51 -10.52
CA GLY A 110 -34.42 3.81 -9.37
C GLY A 110 -32.96 3.96 -9.75
N ILE A 111 -32.22 4.72 -8.99
CA ILE A 111 -30.76 4.81 -9.04
C ILE A 111 -30.20 4.23 -7.75
N VAL A 112 -29.31 3.26 -7.89
CA VAL A 112 -28.44 2.79 -6.81
C VAL A 112 -27.28 3.75 -6.72
N LEU A 113 -27.28 4.57 -5.66
CA LEU A 113 -26.19 5.50 -5.37
C LEU A 113 -25.14 4.75 -4.56
N CYS A 114 -24.18 4.17 -5.28
CA CYS A 114 -23.07 3.45 -4.72
C CYS A 114 -22.05 4.40 -4.09
N GLY A 115 -21.47 4.01 -2.96
CA GLY A 115 -20.47 4.82 -2.28
C GLY A 115 -19.91 4.11 -1.06
N ARG A 116 -19.36 4.89 -0.15
CA ARG A 116 -18.96 4.44 1.18
C ARG A 116 -20.03 4.85 2.19
N PRO A 117 -20.06 4.25 3.38
CA PRO A 117 -21.06 4.63 4.39
C PRO A 117 -21.15 6.14 4.65
N TYR A 118 -20.03 6.87 4.65
CA TYR A 118 -20.03 8.31 4.87
C TYR A 118 -20.52 9.13 3.65
N HIS A 119 -20.64 8.55 2.45
CA HIS A 119 -21.17 9.25 1.27
C HIS A 119 -22.68 9.54 1.36
N ILE A 120 -23.39 8.95 2.32
CA ILE A 120 -24.81 9.29 2.57
C ILE A 120 -24.99 10.55 3.42
N ASP A 121 -23.92 11.05 4.05
CA ASP A 121 -23.97 12.30 4.80
C ASP A 121 -24.22 13.50 3.86
N PRO A 122 -25.22 14.37 4.14
CA PRO A 122 -25.57 15.49 3.27
C PRO A 122 -24.43 16.49 3.04
N GLU A 123 -23.59 16.74 4.04
CA GLU A 123 -22.44 17.63 3.92
C GLU A 123 -21.39 17.06 2.96
N ILE A 124 -21.24 15.73 2.92
CA ILE A 124 -20.26 15.05 2.05
C ILE A 124 -20.80 14.89 0.63
N ASN A 125 -22.08 14.55 0.46
CA ASN A 125 -22.67 14.33 -0.86
C ASN A 125 -23.26 15.59 -1.52
N HIS A 126 -23.27 16.72 -0.80
CA HIS A 126 -23.70 18.03 -1.27
C HIS A 126 -25.13 18.06 -1.85
N GLY A 127 -26.03 17.17 -1.42
CA GLY A 127 -27.42 17.10 -1.91
C GLY A 127 -27.58 16.35 -3.24
N ILE A 128 -26.65 15.45 -3.61
CA ILE A 128 -26.78 14.60 -4.81
C ILE A 128 -28.04 13.71 -4.75
N PRO A 129 -28.40 13.05 -3.63
CA PRO A 129 -29.64 12.27 -3.53
C PRO A 129 -30.89 13.11 -3.82
N GLU A 130 -30.98 14.30 -3.25
CA GLU A 130 -32.08 15.24 -3.46
C GLU A 130 -32.17 15.71 -4.92
N LEU A 131 -30.99 15.96 -5.53
CA LEU A 131 -30.92 16.31 -6.96
C LEU A 131 -31.46 15.16 -7.83
N ILE A 132 -31.14 13.91 -7.54
CA ILE A 132 -31.66 12.74 -8.27
C ILE A 132 -33.19 12.64 -8.05
N ASN A 133 -33.66 12.78 -6.82
CA ASN A 133 -35.08 12.75 -6.50
C ASN A 133 -35.88 13.86 -7.21
N SER A 134 -35.29 15.04 -7.41
CA SER A 134 -35.93 16.15 -8.13
C SER A 134 -36.28 15.82 -9.60
N TYR A 135 -35.66 14.77 -10.18
CA TYR A 135 -36.00 14.23 -11.50
C TYR A 135 -37.09 13.14 -11.49
N GLY A 136 -37.70 12.87 -10.33
CA GLY A 136 -38.72 11.83 -10.14
C GLY A 136 -38.16 10.42 -10.13
N ILE A 137 -36.91 10.24 -9.74
CA ILE A 137 -36.20 8.96 -9.68
C ILE A 137 -35.94 8.61 -8.22
N ALA A 138 -36.26 7.39 -7.81
CA ALA A 138 -35.97 6.89 -6.48
C ALA A 138 -34.47 6.66 -6.31
N VAL A 139 -33.96 6.90 -5.10
CA VAL A 139 -32.56 6.66 -4.72
C VAL A 139 -32.50 5.53 -3.71
N LEU A 140 -31.66 4.54 -3.98
CA LEU A 140 -31.30 3.47 -3.08
C LEU A 140 -29.80 3.53 -2.81
N THR A 141 -29.36 3.09 -1.63
CA THR A 141 -27.94 2.93 -1.31
C THR A 141 -27.49 1.47 -1.61
N GLU A 142 -26.19 1.23 -1.72
CA GLU A 142 -25.68 -0.11 -1.98
C GLU A 142 -26.00 -1.10 -0.85
N ASP A 143 -26.02 -0.65 0.41
CA ASP A 143 -26.30 -1.49 1.58
C ASP A 143 -27.77 -1.87 1.70
N SER A 144 -28.67 -1.09 1.09
CA SER A 144 -30.09 -1.40 1.08
C SER A 144 -30.46 -2.58 0.14
N ILE A 145 -29.56 -2.98 -0.78
CA ILE A 145 -29.83 -4.01 -1.79
C ILE A 145 -28.71 -5.05 -1.97
N SER A 146 -27.54 -4.86 -1.39
CA SER A 146 -26.39 -5.75 -1.58
C SER A 146 -26.64 -7.18 -1.12
N HIS A 147 -27.48 -7.37 -0.10
CA HIS A 147 -27.89 -8.69 0.41
C HIS A 147 -28.71 -9.52 -0.58
N LEU A 148 -29.35 -8.88 -1.58
CA LEU A 148 -30.18 -9.54 -2.58
C LEU A 148 -29.39 -10.22 -3.69
N SER A 149 -28.07 -10.07 -3.73
CA SER A 149 -27.23 -10.71 -4.75
C SER A 149 -25.87 -11.10 -4.19
N LYS A 150 -25.35 -12.24 -4.66
CA LYS A 150 -23.98 -12.65 -4.37
C LYS A 150 -23.00 -11.97 -5.34
N ILE A 151 -21.75 -11.85 -4.93
CA ILE A 151 -20.67 -11.40 -5.81
C ILE A 151 -20.37 -12.51 -6.83
N GLU A 152 -20.55 -12.23 -8.10
CA GLU A 152 -20.18 -13.18 -9.15
C GLU A 152 -18.66 -13.31 -9.25
N ARG A 153 -18.19 -14.55 -9.21
CA ARG A 153 -16.77 -14.87 -9.26
C ARG A 153 -16.41 -15.62 -10.54
N PRO A 154 -15.15 -15.53 -11.03
CA PRO A 154 -14.03 -14.81 -10.42
C PRO A 154 -14.09 -13.30 -10.66
N LEU A 155 -13.68 -12.51 -9.66
CA LEU A 155 -13.40 -11.10 -9.83
C LEU A 155 -12.01 -10.91 -10.45
N ASN A 156 -11.83 -9.80 -11.16
CA ASN A 156 -10.51 -9.41 -11.69
C ASN A 156 -9.58 -8.81 -10.64
N VAL A 157 -10.07 -8.61 -9.43
CA VAL A 157 -9.37 -7.97 -8.31
C VAL A 157 -9.43 -8.83 -7.07
N GLN A 158 -8.54 -8.58 -6.13
CA GLN A 158 -8.66 -9.07 -4.75
C GLN A 158 -9.64 -8.14 -4.02
N ASP A 159 -10.77 -8.68 -3.60
CA ASP A 159 -11.82 -7.94 -2.90
C ASP A 159 -11.57 -7.90 -1.38
N GLN A 160 -10.51 -7.19 -1.01
CA GLN A 160 -10.00 -7.13 0.35
C GLN A 160 -10.71 -6.11 1.25
N TRP A 161 -11.54 -5.25 0.69
CA TRP A 161 -12.24 -4.20 1.45
C TRP A 161 -13.73 -4.48 1.51
N MET A 162 -14.26 -4.51 2.72
CA MET A 162 -15.64 -4.88 2.99
C MET A 162 -16.65 -4.01 2.23
N TYR A 163 -16.58 -2.69 2.42
CA TYR A 163 -17.54 -1.77 1.80
C TYR A 163 -17.43 -1.71 0.27
N HIS A 164 -16.27 -2.04 -0.30
CA HIS A 164 -16.11 -2.15 -1.74
C HIS A 164 -16.73 -3.43 -2.28
N SER A 165 -16.65 -4.53 -1.54
CA SER A 165 -17.30 -5.79 -1.90
C SER A 165 -18.81 -5.66 -1.97
N ARG A 166 -19.42 -4.86 -1.06
CA ARG A 166 -20.86 -4.53 -1.14
C ARG A 166 -21.24 -3.83 -2.45
N LEU A 167 -20.37 -2.94 -2.97
CA LEU A 167 -20.59 -2.29 -4.27
C LEU A 167 -20.67 -3.31 -5.42
N TYR A 168 -19.84 -4.36 -5.36
CA TYR A 168 -19.87 -5.43 -6.39
C TYR A 168 -21.17 -6.23 -6.32
N ALA A 169 -21.66 -6.56 -5.13
CA ALA A 169 -22.94 -7.24 -4.94
C ALA A 169 -24.11 -6.37 -5.42
N ALA A 170 -24.15 -5.09 -5.03
CA ALA A 170 -25.17 -4.15 -5.47
C ALA A 170 -25.17 -3.96 -7.00
N ALA A 171 -23.97 -3.88 -7.62
CA ALA A 171 -23.83 -3.80 -9.07
C ALA A 171 -24.34 -5.08 -9.77
N ASN A 172 -24.09 -6.27 -9.20
CA ASN A 172 -24.61 -7.54 -9.70
C ASN A 172 -26.13 -7.59 -9.63
N TYR A 173 -26.73 -7.12 -8.54
CA TYR A 173 -28.18 -7.02 -8.43
C TYR A 173 -28.76 -6.01 -9.46
N ALA A 174 -28.17 -4.82 -9.54
CA ALA A 174 -28.63 -3.77 -10.44
C ALA A 174 -28.53 -4.16 -11.91
N LYS A 175 -27.47 -4.91 -12.33
CA LYS A 175 -27.36 -5.36 -13.72
C LYS A 175 -28.49 -6.31 -14.15
N ALA A 176 -29.01 -7.11 -13.24
CA ALA A 176 -30.11 -8.04 -13.49
C ALA A 176 -31.48 -7.35 -13.45
N ASN A 177 -31.63 -6.22 -12.75
CA ASN A 177 -32.88 -5.51 -12.58
C ASN A 177 -33.02 -4.36 -13.61
N LYS A 178 -34.03 -4.48 -14.51
CA LYS A 178 -34.26 -3.49 -15.60
C LYS A 178 -34.68 -2.10 -15.11
N GLN A 179 -35.15 -1.97 -13.88
CA GLN A 179 -35.61 -0.69 -13.32
C GLN A 179 -34.50 0.08 -12.61
N LEU A 180 -33.36 -0.55 -12.35
CA LEU A 180 -32.25 0.06 -11.64
C LEU A 180 -31.15 0.53 -12.58
N GLU A 181 -30.58 1.68 -12.27
CA GLU A 181 -29.34 2.20 -12.84
C GLU A 181 -28.36 2.47 -11.71
N VAL A 182 -27.06 2.60 -12.03
CA VAL A 182 -26.03 2.78 -11.00
C VAL A 182 -25.29 4.11 -11.22
N ILE A 183 -25.18 4.87 -10.15
CA ILE A 183 -24.24 6.01 -10.03
C ILE A 183 -23.33 5.72 -8.85
N GLN A 184 -22.02 5.91 -9.02
CA GLN A 184 -21.06 5.75 -7.93
C GLN A 184 -20.46 7.10 -7.53
N LEU A 185 -20.52 7.40 -6.24
CA LEU A 185 -19.78 8.50 -5.64
C LEU A 185 -18.34 8.06 -5.38
N ASN A 186 -17.41 8.93 -5.70
CA ASN A 186 -15.97 8.70 -5.55
C ASN A 186 -15.32 9.96 -5.01
N SER A 187 -14.65 9.87 -3.87
CA SER A 187 -13.88 10.98 -3.32
C SER A 187 -12.66 11.27 -4.20
N PHE A 188 -12.37 12.55 -4.42
CA PHE A 188 -11.20 12.98 -5.19
C PHE A 188 -9.90 12.41 -4.57
N GLY A 189 -9.03 11.86 -5.41
CA GLY A 189 -7.76 11.26 -4.97
C GLY A 189 -7.91 9.95 -4.19
N CYS A 190 -9.12 9.34 -4.11
CA CYS A 190 -9.28 8.05 -3.43
C CYS A 190 -8.71 6.88 -4.24
N GLY A 191 -7.53 6.41 -3.83
CA GLY A 191 -6.86 5.31 -4.52
C GLY A 191 -7.52 3.94 -4.36
N LEU A 192 -8.35 3.73 -3.36
CA LEU A 192 -9.15 2.50 -3.25
C LEU A 192 -10.23 2.48 -4.34
N ASP A 193 -10.81 3.63 -4.66
CA ASP A 193 -11.79 3.74 -5.73
C ASP A 193 -11.20 3.52 -7.12
N ALA A 194 -9.90 3.72 -7.31
CA ALA A 194 -9.24 3.34 -8.56
C ALA A 194 -9.39 1.84 -8.88
N VAL A 195 -9.47 0.99 -7.84
CA VAL A 195 -9.75 -0.45 -7.98
C VAL A 195 -11.25 -0.71 -8.15
N THR A 196 -12.06 -0.06 -7.33
CA THR A 196 -13.49 -0.34 -7.19
C THR A 196 -14.29 0.16 -8.38
N THR A 197 -14.05 1.40 -8.82
CA THR A 197 -14.77 2.00 -9.97
C THR A 197 -14.57 1.20 -11.24
N ASP A 198 -13.34 0.75 -11.49
CA ASP A 198 -13.04 -0.09 -12.65
C ASP A 198 -13.75 -1.45 -12.57
N THR A 199 -13.85 -2.04 -11.37
CA THR A 199 -14.52 -3.33 -11.17
C THR A 199 -16.02 -3.21 -11.32
N VAL A 200 -16.66 -2.21 -10.71
CA VAL A 200 -18.10 -1.93 -10.86
C VAL A 200 -18.42 -1.63 -12.33
N LYS A 201 -17.58 -0.85 -13.00
CA LYS A 201 -17.70 -0.59 -14.44
C LYS A 201 -17.70 -1.88 -15.25
N ASP A 202 -16.76 -2.79 -14.98
CA ASP A 202 -16.69 -4.07 -15.69
C ASP A 202 -17.94 -4.91 -15.47
N ILE A 203 -18.46 -5.00 -14.23
CA ILE A 203 -19.69 -5.74 -13.90
C ILE A 203 -20.86 -5.20 -14.72
N LEU A 204 -21.03 -3.88 -14.77
CA LEU A 204 -22.17 -3.23 -15.42
C LEU A 204 -22.04 -3.24 -16.95
N THR A 205 -20.87 -2.87 -17.49
CA THR A 205 -20.68 -2.74 -18.95
C THR A 205 -20.66 -4.10 -19.65
N LYS A 206 -20.21 -5.17 -18.99
CA LYS A 206 -20.35 -6.54 -19.50
C LYS A 206 -21.81 -6.94 -19.76
N SER A 207 -22.74 -6.34 -19.03
CA SER A 207 -24.18 -6.53 -19.21
C SER A 207 -24.82 -5.39 -20.06
N GLY A 208 -24.03 -4.54 -20.69
CA GLY A 208 -24.48 -3.40 -21.50
C GLY A 208 -25.17 -2.29 -20.68
N ARG A 209 -24.97 -2.25 -19.36
CA ARG A 209 -25.56 -1.24 -18.50
C ARG A 209 -24.74 0.05 -18.51
N ILE A 210 -25.41 1.18 -18.30
CA ILE A 210 -24.79 2.48 -18.18
C ILE A 210 -24.21 2.62 -16.77
N TYR A 211 -23.00 3.16 -16.69
CA TYR A 211 -22.33 3.42 -15.41
C TYR A 211 -21.80 4.84 -15.38
N THR A 212 -22.10 5.56 -14.31
CA THR A 212 -21.64 6.95 -14.10
C THR A 212 -20.91 7.04 -12.77
N VAL A 213 -19.73 7.67 -12.80
CA VAL A 213 -18.97 8.02 -11.59
C VAL A 213 -19.07 9.51 -11.38
N LEU A 214 -19.41 9.94 -10.16
CA LEU A 214 -19.37 11.32 -9.73
C LEU A 214 -18.24 11.50 -8.74
N LYS A 215 -17.26 12.32 -9.10
CA LYS A 215 -16.19 12.71 -8.17
C LYS A 215 -16.71 13.85 -7.30
N ILE A 216 -16.55 13.69 -5.99
CA ILE A 216 -16.87 14.68 -4.97
C ILE A 216 -15.59 15.12 -4.26
N ASP A 217 -15.53 16.40 -3.93
CA ASP A 217 -14.44 17.06 -3.21
C ASP A 217 -15.02 18.07 -2.19
N GLU A 218 -14.18 18.89 -1.60
CA GLU A 218 -14.60 19.91 -0.64
C GLU A 218 -15.41 21.04 -1.30
N VAL A 219 -15.40 21.15 -2.62
CA VAL A 219 -16.08 22.23 -3.35
C VAL A 219 -17.53 21.86 -3.61
N ASN A 220 -18.44 22.63 -3.01
CA ASN A 220 -19.88 22.41 -3.06
C ASN A 220 -20.49 22.84 -4.41
N ASN A 221 -19.99 22.29 -5.53
CA ASN A 221 -20.46 22.62 -6.88
C ASN A 221 -21.14 21.45 -7.57
N LEU A 222 -22.46 21.41 -7.53
CA LEU A 222 -23.28 20.39 -8.20
C LEU A 222 -23.37 20.54 -9.73
N GLY A 223 -22.75 21.52 -10.35
CA GLY A 223 -22.85 21.75 -11.80
C GLY A 223 -22.45 20.55 -12.63
N ALA A 224 -21.25 20.01 -12.37
CA ALA A 224 -20.74 18.83 -13.07
C ALA A 224 -21.55 17.56 -12.75
N ALA A 225 -21.94 17.36 -11.51
CA ALA A 225 -22.80 16.26 -11.08
C ALA A 225 -24.16 16.31 -11.79
N ARG A 226 -24.80 17.49 -11.83
CA ARG A 226 -26.07 17.72 -12.53
C ARG A 226 -26.00 17.35 -14.02
N ILE A 227 -24.96 17.76 -14.71
CA ILE A 227 -24.78 17.44 -16.14
C ILE A 227 -24.65 15.93 -16.33
N ARG A 228 -23.83 15.24 -15.53
CA ARG A 228 -23.63 13.80 -15.62
C ARG A 228 -24.88 13.00 -15.29
N ILE A 229 -25.61 13.38 -14.24
CA ILE A 229 -26.89 12.75 -13.84
C ILE A 229 -27.91 12.91 -14.97
N ARG A 230 -28.11 14.12 -15.49
CA ARG A 230 -29.03 14.37 -16.60
C ARG A 230 -28.65 13.60 -17.86
N SER A 231 -27.36 13.49 -18.15
CA SER A 231 -26.83 12.71 -19.27
C SER A 231 -27.19 11.24 -19.16
N GLN A 232 -27.00 10.64 -17.97
CA GLN A 232 -27.38 9.25 -17.71
C GLN A 232 -28.91 9.06 -17.83
N ILE A 233 -29.70 9.93 -17.21
CA ILE A 233 -31.16 9.88 -17.31
C ILE A 233 -31.63 9.94 -18.76
N SER A 234 -31.04 10.84 -19.55
CA SER A 234 -31.36 10.97 -20.97
C SER A 234 -31.00 9.69 -21.76
N ALA A 235 -29.82 9.14 -21.52
CA ALA A 235 -29.38 7.89 -22.16
C ALA A 235 -30.30 6.71 -21.80
N VAL A 236 -30.73 6.61 -20.54
CA VAL A 236 -31.70 5.57 -20.08
C VAL A 236 -33.06 5.76 -20.77
N ARG A 237 -33.56 6.99 -20.88
CA ARG A 237 -34.82 7.29 -21.60
C ARG A 237 -34.73 6.92 -23.08
N VAL A 238 -33.65 7.24 -23.77
CA VAL A 238 -33.41 6.87 -25.18
C VAL A 238 -33.38 5.36 -25.33
N ARG A 239 -32.66 4.65 -24.46
CA ARG A 239 -32.60 3.19 -24.47
C ARG A 239 -33.98 2.56 -24.30
N LYS A 240 -34.77 3.02 -23.32
CA LYS A 240 -36.15 2.55 -23.10
C LYS A 240 -37.05 2.82 -24.31
N LYS A 241 -37.01 4.07 -24.85
CA LYS A 241 -37.84 4.48 -25.99
C LYS A 241 -37.55 3.66 -27.26
N HIS A 242 -36.29 3.38 -27.53
CA HIS A 242 -35.89 2.66 -28.73
C HIS A 242 -35.72 1.15 -28.50
N LYS A 243 -36.07 0.62 -27.30
CA LYS A 243 -35.95 -0.79 -26.95
C LYS A 243 -34.57 -1.37 -27.25
N ILE A 244 -33.51 -0.58 -26.98
CA ILE A 244 -32.14 -1.00 -27.25
C ILE A 244 -31.76 -2.05 -26.22
N GLU A 245 -31.52 -3.27 -26.70
CA GLU A 245 -31.02 -4.36 -25.83
C GLU A 245 -29.55 -4.13 -25.51
N PRO A 246 -29.16 -4.29 -24.25
CA PRO A 246 -27.78 -4.16 -23.82
C PRO A 246 -26.88 -5.19 -24.53
N LYS A 247 -25.79 -4.72 -25.15
CA LYS A 247 -24.78 -5.63 -25.71
C LYS A 247 -23.62 -5.77 -24.74
N PRO A 248 -23.24 -6.99 -24.34
CA PRO A 248 -22.03 -7.21 -23.53
C PRO A 248 -20.78 -6.68 -24.24
N VAL A 249 -19.96 -5.90 -23.54
CA VAL A 249 -18.85 -5.17 -24.16
C VAL A 249 -17.50 -5.87 -23.99
N SER A 250 -17.35 -6.84 -23.08
CA SER A 250 -16.03 -7.45 -22.85
C SER A 250 -16.11 -8.86 -22.22
N PRO A 251 -15.24 -9.79 -22.64
CA PRO A 251 -15.07 -11.06 -21.94
C PRO A 251 -14.40 -10.84 -20.56
N ALA A 252 -14.58 -11.81 -19.66
CA ALA A 252 -13.85 -11.81 -18.39
C ALA A 252 -12.35 -11.99 -18.63
N ILE A 253 -11.52 -11.22 -17.96
CA ILE A 253 -10.06 -11.40 -17.97
C ILE A 253 -9.77 -12.79 -17.40
N LYS A 254 -9.15 -13.65 -18.20
CA LYS A 254 -8.78 -15.00 -17.77
C LYS A 254 -7.41 -14.97 -17.13
N ARG A 255 -7.30 -15.55 -15.94
CA ARG A 255 -5.99 -15.79 -15.33
C ARG A 255 -5.26 -16.85 -16.13
N VAL A 256 -4.03 -16.57 -16.53
CA VAL A 256 -3.09 -17.53 -17.12
C VAL A 256 -2.14 -17.97 -16.01
N GLU A 257 -2.11 -19.27 -15.73
CA GLU A 257 -1.21 -19.85 -14.74
C GLU A 257 0.19 -19.99 -15.33
N PHE A 258 1.21 -19.65 -14.53
CA PHE A 258 2.59 -19.97 -14.85
C PHE A 258 2.90 -21.40 -14.42
N THR A 259 3.08 -22.30 -15.38
CA THR A 259 3.23 -23.76 -15.17
C THR A 259 4.68 -24.21 -15.01
N GLU A 260 4.88 -25.45 -14.52
CA GLU A 260 6.22 -26.06 -14.44
C GLU A 260 6.89 -26.22 -15.83
N GLU A 261 6.12 -26.40 -16.89
CA GLU A 261 6.62 -26.47 -18.26
C GLU A 261 7.11 -25.08 -18.70
N MET A 262 6.36 -24.03 -18.43
CA MET A 262 6.75 -22.65 -18.71
C MET A 262 8.03 -22.27 -17.96
N ARG A 263 8.22 -22.73 -16.73
CA ARG A 263 9.43 -22.48 -15.94
C ARG A 263 10.72 -22.85 -16.70
N LYS A 264 10.70 -23.86 -17.54
CA LYS A 264 11.88 -24.32 -18.28
C LYS A 264 12.26 -23.41 -19.44
N ASN A 265 11.27 -22.76 -20.05
CA ASN A 265 11.42 -22.09 -21.35
C ASN A 265 11.07 -20.60 -21.33
N TYR A 266 10.46 -20.10 -20.25
CA TYR A 266 10.02 -18.71 -20.12
C TYR A 266 11.03 -17.88 -19.33
N THR A 267 11.16 -16.62 -19.70
CA THR A 267 11.88 -15.62 -18.92
C THR A 267 10.92 -14.88 -17.99
N LEU A 268 11.23 -14.83 -16.71
CA LEU A 268 10.51 -14.04 -15.72
C LEU A 268 11.03 -12.60 -15.77
N LEU A 269 10.19 -11.65 -16.17
CA LEU A 269 10.50 -10.24 -16.16
C LEU A 269 10.09 -9.66 -14.81
N VAL A 270 11.06 -9.15 -14.05
CA VAL A 270 10.88 -8.60 -12.71
C VAL A 270 11.08 -7.08 -12.79
N PRO A 271 10.10 -6.26 -12.36
CA PRO A 271 10.27 -4.82 -12.34
C PRO A 271 11.31 -4.41 -11.31
N GLN A 272 12.07 -3.37 -11.60
CA GLN A 272 13.05 -2.81 -10.67
C GLN A 272 12.37 -2.10 -9.51
N MET A 273 12.82 -2.38 -8.29
CA MET A 273 12.36 -1.69 -7.10
C MET A 273 13.51 -1.06 -6.30
N SER A 274 14.68 -1.70 -6.31
CA SER A 274 15.86 -1.26 -5.57
C SER A 274 17.12 -1.81 -6.23
N PRO A 275 17.83 -1.03 -7.05
CA PRO A 275 18.97 -1.52 -7.82
C PRO A 275 20.05 -2.18 -6.95
N ILE A 276 20.37 -1.61 -5.80
CA ILE A 276 21.39 -2.09 -4.87
C ILE A 276 21.03 -3.44 -4.20
N HIS A 277 19.75 -3.82 -4.17
CA HIS A 277 19.29 -5.11 -3.64
C HIS A 277 19.02 -6.12 -4.77
N PHE A 278 18.40 -5.66 -5.84
CA PHE A 278 17.95 -6.52 -6.94
C PHE A 278 19.12 -7.08 -7.75
N GLU A 279 20.29 -6.42 -7.73
CA GLU A 279 21.50 -6.98 -8.30
C GLU A 279 21.95 -8.30 -7.65
N PHE A 280 21.46 -8.63 -6.44
CA PHE A 280 21.71 -9.90 -5.75
C PHE A 280 20.52 -10.86 -5.84
N LEU A 281 19.29 -10.34 -5.92
CA LEU A 281 18.08 -11.16 -6.04
C LEU A 281 18.03 -11.89 -7.39
N GLU A 282 18.44 -11.25 -8.47
CA GLU A 282 18.48 -11.85 -9.79
C GLU A 282 19.35 -13.14 -9.83
N PRO A 283 20.66 -13.12 -9.46
CA PRO A 283 21.47 -14.33 -9.43
C PRO A 283 20.99 -15.35 -8.38
N ALA A 284 20.34 -14.93 -7.30
CA ALA A 284 19.72 -15.83 -6.33
C ALA A 284 18.60 -16.65 -6.97
N LEU A 285 17.69 -16.01 -7.71
CA LEU A 285 16.61 -16.66 -8.44
C LEU A 285 17.13 -17.53 -9.58
N GLN A 286 18.08 -17.03 -10.36
CA GLN A 286 18.72 -17.79 -11.45
C GLN A 286 19.36 -19.08 -10.95
N SER A 287 20.04 -19.04 -9.80
CA SER A 287 20.64 -20.22 -9.18
C SER A 287 19.66 -21.24 -8.62
N CYS A 288 18.37 -20.89 -8.55
CA CYS A 288 17.27 -21.78 -8.19
C CYS A 288 16.53 -22.35 -9.42
N GLY A 289 17.07 -22.15 -10.62
CA GLY A 289 16.54 -22.71 -11.85
C GLY A 289 15.39 -21.91 -12.47
N TYR A 290 15.36 -20.59 -12.22
CA TYR A 290 14.48 -19.65 -12.93
C TYR A 290 15.31 -18.87 -13.95
N ASN A 291 14.81 -18.71 -15.16
CA ASN A 291 15.34 -17.72 -16.08
C ASN A 291 14.71 -16.37 -15.76
N VAL A 292 15.47 -15.47 -15.16
CA VAL A 292 15.00 -14.18 -14.62
C VAL A 292 15.80 -13.05 -15.22
N GLU A 293 15.12 -11.97 -15.57
CA GLU A 293 15.72 -10.70 -15.94
C GLU A 293 15.05 -9.58 -15.12
N VAL A 294 15.84 -8.86 -14.34
CA VAL A 294 15.40 -7.64 -13.64
C VAL A 294 15.45 -6.49 -14.63
N LEU A 295 14.32 -5.80 -14.80
CA LEU A 295 14.23 -4.66 -15.70
C LEU A 295 15.02 -3.47 -15.14
N ASN A 296 15.91 -2.91 -15.95
CA ASN A 296 16.72 -1.74 -15.57
C ASN A 296 16.22 -0.44 -16.22
N GLN A 297 14.98 -0.44 -16.67
CA GLN A 297 14.31 0.74 -17.20
C GLN A 297 13.56 1.42 -16.05
N GLY A 298 13.54 2.70 -16.08
CA GLY A 298 12.86 3.57 -15.13
C GLY A 298 12.72 4.96 -15.73
N GLY A 299 11.97 5.79 -15.06
CA GLY A 299 11.81 7.18 -15.44
C GLY A 299 10.48 7.52 -16.09
N MET A 300 10.39 8.70 -16.65
CA MET A 300 9.14 9.29 -17.13
C MET A 300 8.49 8.51 -18.29
N GLU A 301 9.26 7.76 -19.08
CA GLU A 301 8.72 6.91 -20.15
C GLU A 301 7.84 5.79 -19.60
N ASP A 302 8.30 5.15 -18.51
CA ASP A 302 7.53 4.11 -17.83
C ASP A 302 6.26 4.68 -17.19
N VAL A 303 6.37 5.86 -16.56
CA VAL A 303 5.21 6.57 -15.99
C VAL A 303 4.18 6.86 -17.10
N ASN A 304 4.61 7.40 -18.24
CA ASN A 304 3.74 7.72 -19.37
C ASN A 304 3.06 6.48 -19.95
N THR A 305 3.77 5.36 -20.00
CA THR A 305 3.19 4.09 -20.43
C THR A 305 2.21 3.56 -19.39
N GLY A 306 2.54 3.61 -18.10
CA GLY A 306 1.63 3.26 -17.02
C GLY A 306 0.31 4.02 -17.10
N LEU A 307 0.35 5.33 -17.33
CA LEU A 307 -0.84 6.19 -17.49
C LEU A 307 -1.78 5.78 -18.65
N LYS A 308 -1.27 5.12 -19.70
CA LYS A 308 -2.10 4.60 -20.79
C LYS A 308 -2.93 3.38 -20.40
N TYR A 309 -2.43 2.56 -19.47
CA TYR A 309 -3.00 1.26 -19.18
C TYR A 309 -3.68 1.17 -17.81
N VAL A 310 -3.27 1.98 -16.85
CA VAL A 310 -3.75 1.97 -15.46
C VAL A 310 -4.68 3.16 -15.21
N ASN A 311 -5.60 3.01 -14.27
CA ASN A 311 -6.45 4.10 -13.79
C ASN A 311 -5.58 5.23 -13.19
N ASN A 312 -5.85 6.49 -13.57
CA ASN A 312 -5.06 7.65 -13.16
C ASN A 312 -5.11 7.92 -11.65
N ASP A 313 -6.15 7.44 -10.94
CA ASP A 313 -6.25 7.53 -9.48
C ASP A 313 -5.46 6.40 -8.77
N ALA A 314 -4.82 5.48 -9.52
CA ALA A 314 -3.88 4.51 -8.96
C ALA A 314 -2.62 5.22 -8.44
N CYS A 315 -1.90 4.58 -7.49
CA CYS A 315 -0.72 5.21 -6.92
C CYS A 315 0.48 5.24 -7.89
N TYR A 316 1.35 6.21 -7.70
CA TYR A 316 2.54 6.43 -8.52
C TYR A 316 3.41 5.17 -8.69
N PRO A 317 3.71 4.37 -7.64
CA PRO A 317 4.42 3.11 -7.79
C PRO A 317 3.79 2.13 -8.77
N SER A 318 2.45 2.05 -8.82
CA SER A 318 1.77 1.17 -9.76
C SER A 318 1.97 1.60 -11.21
N LEU A 319 2.01 2.90 -11.47
CA LEU A 319 2.25 3.46 -12.80
C LEU A 319 3.66 3.09 -13.29
N ILE A 320 4.67 3.27 -12.43
CA ILE A 320 6.06 2.95 -12.75
C ILE A 320 6.22 1.45 -13.02
N VAL A 321 5.79 0.61 -12.09
CA VAL A 321 5.98 -0.84 -12.19
C VAL A 321 5.28 -1.42 -13.42
N ILE A 322 4.04 -1.01 -13.65
CA ILE A 322 3.28 -1.49 -14.81
C ILE A 322 3.85 -0.91 -16.10
N GLY A 323 4.29 0.35 -16.08
CA GLY A 323 4.98 0.97 -17.20
C GLY A 323 6.25 0.23 -17.59
N GLN A 324 7.12 -0.11 -16.63
CA GLN A 324 8.31 -0.93 -16.88
C GLN A 324 7.97 -2.26 -17.56
N LEU A 325 7.01 -2.99 -17.00
CA LEU A 325 6.59 -4.28 -17.54
C LEU A 325 6.00 -4.15 -18.95
N MET A 326 5.14 -3.16 -19.17
CA MET A 326 4.54 -2.92 -20.47
C MET A 326 5.55 -2.42 -21.51
N ASN A 327 6.48 -1.54 -21.14
CA ASN A 327 7.54 -1.09 -22.04
C ASN A 327 8.46 -2.25 -22.43
N ALA A 328 8.84 -3.12 -21.49
CA ALA A 328 9.60 -4.32 -21.78
C ALA A 328 8.86 -5.20 -22.80
N LEU A 329 7.58 -5.45 -22.57
CA LEU A 329 6.73 -6.27 -23.47
C LEU A 329 6.59 -5.65 -24.86
N LEU A 330 6.37 -4.33 -24.94
CA LEU A 330 6.15 -3.60 -26.20
C LEU A 330 7.44 -3.28 -26.95
N SER A 331 8.60 -3.45 -26.32
CA SER A 331 9.92 -3.16 -26.92
C SER A 331 10.30 -4.04 -28.12
N GLY A 332 9.63 -5.17 -28.29
CA GLY A 332 10.01 -6.20 -29.29
C GLY A 332 11.27 -7.01 -28.93
N LYS A 333 11.91 -6.73 -27.78
CA LYS A 333 13.08 -7.45 -27.27
C LYS A 333 12.75 -8.89 -26.88
N TYR A 334 11.55 -9.14 -26.39
CA TYR A 334 11.11 -10.42 -25.84
C TYR A 334 10.03 -11.05 -26.71
N ASP A 335 10.06 -12.38 -26.84
CA ASP A 335 8.95 -13.15 -27.40
C ASP A 335 7.81 -13.22 -26.35
N PRO A 336 6.64 -12.59 -26.60
CA PRO A 336 5.55 -12.60 -25.62
C PRO A 336 5.02 -14.00 -25.27
N HIS A 337 5.30 -15.01 -26.10
CA HIS A 337 4.94 -16.41 -25.84
C HIS A 337 5.95 -17.15 -24.98
N LYS A 338 7.05 -16.49 -24.57
CA LYS A 338 8.14 -17.08 -23.77
C LYS A 338 8.52 -16.21 -22.56
N ILE A 339 7.64 -15.33 -22.13
CA ILE A 339 7.84 -14.51 -20.92
C ILE A 339 6.70 -14.69 -19.93
N ALA A 340 6.99 -14.41 -18.68
CA ALA A 340 6.01 -14.20 -17.63
C ALA A 340 6.39 -12.96 -16.82
N LEU A 341 5.40 -12.19 -16.40
CA LEU A 341 5.62 -11.00 -15.59
C LEU A 341 5.56 -11.37 -14.11
N VAL A 342 6.37 -10.71 -13.29
CA VAL A 342 6.44 -10.97 -11.85
C VAL A 342 6.09 -9.71 -11.08
N ILE A 343 5.32 -9.84 -10.01
CA ILE A 343 5.01 -8.77 -9.08
C ILE A 343 4.88 -9.29 -7.66
N SER A 344 5.31 -8.51 -6.67
CA SER A 344 5.03 -8.81 -5.26
C SER A 344 3.56 -8.48 -4.93
N GLN A 345 2.95 -9.30 -4.07
CA GLN A 345 1.57 -9.12 -3.63
C GLN A 345 1.51 -9.19 -2.11
N THR A 346 1.23 -8.06 -1.46
CA THR A 346 1.36 -7.90 -0.01
C THR A 346 0.23 -8.56 0.80
N GLY A 347 -0.99 -8.62 0.25
CA GLY A 347 -2.16 -9.19 0.93
C GLY A 347 -2.74 -8.34 2.06
N GLY A 348 -2.23 -7.13 2.27
CA GLY A 348 -2.72 -6.19 3.29
C GLY A 348 -3.82 -5.27 2.78
N GLY A 349 -4.22 -4.29 3.60
CA GLY A 349 -5.25 -3.29 3.27
C GLY A 349 -4.82 -2.25 2.22
N CYS A 350 -3.54 -2.23 1.81
CA CYS A 350 -3.04 -1.35 0.78
C CYS A 350 -3.47 -1.80 -0.63
N ARG A 351 -3.70 -0.84 -1.52
CA ARG A 351 -4.02 -1.09 -2.94
C ARG A 351 -2.91 -1.81 -3.72
N ALA A 352 -1.67 -1.83 -3.21
CA ALA A 352 -0.57 -2.60 -3.79
C ALA A 352 -0.88 -4.10 -3.94
N THR A 353 -1.76 -4.66 -3.11
CA THR A 353 -2.27 -6.02 -3.26
C THR A 353 -2.94 -6.26 -4.63
N ASN A 354 -3.47 -5.20 -5.27
CA ASN A 354 -4.17 -5.24 -6.56
C ASN A 354 -3.31 -4.85 -7.78
N TYR A 355 -2.01 -4.61 -7.63
CA TYR A 355 -1.15 -4.32 -8.79
C TYR A 355 -1.17 -5.46 -9.82
N ILE A 356 -1.23 -6.69 -9.37
CA ILE A 356 -1.35 -7.87 -10.26
C ILE A 356 -2.61 -7.78 -11.15
N SER A 357 -3.71 -7.27 -10.61
CA SER A 357 -4.95 -7.07 -11.33
C SER A 357 -4.84 -5.95 -12.37
N PHE A 358 -4.13 -4.89 -12.04
CA PHE A 358 -3.83 -3.81 -12.98
C PHE A 358 -2.93 -4.28 -14.13
N ILE A 359 -1.91 -5.11 -13.84
CA ILE A 359 -1.04 -5.72 -14.87
C ILE A 359 -1.88 -6.56 -15.83
N ARG A 360 -2.74 -7.46 -15.32
CA ARG A 360 -3.61 -8.30 -16.15
C ARG A 360 -4.54 -7.47 -17.03
N ARG A 361 -5.10 -6.39 -16.48
CA ARG A 361 -5.94 -5.46 -17.24
C ARG A 361 -5.13 -4.72 -18.33
N ALA A 362 -3.90 -4.32 -18.03
CA ALA A 362 -3.00 -3.71 -18.99
C ALA A 362 -2.66 -4.67 -20.14
N LEU A 363 -2.35 -5.92 -19.82
CA LEU A 363 -2.11 -6.98 -20.80
C LEU A 363 -3.32 -7.21 -21.71
N GLU A 364 -4.52 -7.29 -21.15
CA GLU A 364 -5.75 -7.46 -21.94
C GLU A 364 -5.98 -6.29 -22.89
N LYS A 365 -5.85 -5.05 -22.39
CA LYS A 365 -5.96 -3.83 -23.21
C LYS A 365 -4.95 -3.78 -24.36
N ALA A 366 -3.76 -4.33 -24.15
CA ALA A 366 -2.68 -4.36 -25.14
C ALA A 366 -2.71 -5.59 -26.07
N GLY A 367 -3.66 -6.52 -25.87
CA GLY A 367 -3.77 -7.75 -26.68
C GLY A 367 -2.84 -8.89 -26.25
N TYR A 368 -2.26 -8.80 -25.04
CA TYR A 368 -1.34 -9.80 -24.49
C TYR A 368 -1.93 -10.57 -23.30
N GLY A 369 -3.25 -10.69 -23.21
CA GLY A 369 -3.94 -11.38 -22.10
C GLY A 369 -3.53 -12.84 -21.89
N TYR A 370 -2.79 -13.43 -22.80
CA TYR A 370 -2.23 -14.79 -22.70
C TYR A 370 -0.88 -14.85 -21.94
N VAL A 371 -0.25 -13.70 -21.62
CA VAL A 371 1.01 -13.64 -20.86
C VAL A 371 0.73 -13.91 -19.39
N PRO A 372 1.37 -14.91 -18.76
CA PRO A 372 1.16 -15.21 -17.35
C PRO A 372 1.75 -14.13 -16.44
N VAL A 373 1.08 -13.89 -15.32
CA VAL A 373 1.54 -12.98 -14.26
C VAL A 373 1.68 -13.75 -12.95
N VAL A 374 2.90 -13.77 -12.42
CA VAL A 374 3.28 -14.48 -11.18
C VAL A 374 3.21 -13.50 -10.01
N GLY A 375 2.24 -13.70 -9.13
CA GLY A 375 2.15 -12.95 -7.86
C GLY A 375 3.03 -13.60 -6.80
N LEU A 376 4.05 -12.88 -6.33
CA LEU A 376 4.88 -13.33 -5.20
C LEU A 376 4.20 -12.93 -3.89
N SER A 377 3.52 -13.86 -3.25
CA SER A 377 2.85 -13.62 -1.97
C SER A 377 3.27 -14.62 -0.91
N ALA A 378 3.76 -14.10 0.22
CA ALA A 378 4.03 -14.92 1.41
C ALA A 378 2.74 -15.52 2.03
N GLN A 379 1.57 -14.94 1.74
CA GLN A 379 0.27 -15.41 2.22
C GLN A 379 -0.36 -16.47 1.30
N GLY A 380 0.27 -16.78 0.17
CA GLY A 380 -0.24 -17.78 -0.78
C GLY A 380 -1.55 -17.38 -1.46
N ILE A 381 -1.76 -16.08 -1.71
CA ILE A 381 -2.97 -15.53 -2.33
C ILE A 381 -3.23 -16.18 -3.69
N GLU A 382 -2.17 -16.32 -4.49
CA GLU A 382 -2.23 -17.03 -5.76
C GLU A 382 -1.16 -18.13 -5.82
N LYS A 383 -1.55 -19.27 -6.37
CA LYS A 383 -0.64 -20.40 -6.59
C LYS A 383 -0.32 -20.51 -8.08
N ASN A 384 0.93 -20.74 -8.41
CA ASN A 384 1.42 -21.07 -9.74
C ASN A 384 2.29 -22.32 -9.61
N SER A 385 2.01 -23.36 -10.38
CA SER A 385 2.76 -24.64 -10.31
C SER A 385 4.23 -24.46 -10.71
N GLY A 386 4.51 -23.49 -11.60
CA GLY A 386 5.87 -23.16 -12.04
C GLY A 386 6.71 -22.34 -11.05
N PHE A 387 6.13 -21.78 -9.98
CA PHE A 387 6.85 -20.98 -9.00
C PHE A 387 6.58 -21.42 -7.56
N SER A 388 7.66 -21.67 -6.80
CA SER A 388 7.54 -22.08 -5.39
C SER A 388 8.63 -21.47 -4.52
N PHE A 389 8.27 -21.10 -3.29
CA PHE A 389 9.22 -20.66 -2.27
C PHE A 389 9.87 -21.87 -1.60
N THR A 390 10.99 -22.34 -2.17
CA THR A 390 11.77 -23.42 -1.56
C THR A 390 12.65 -22.87 -0.41
N PRO A 391 13.03 -23.69 0.59
CA PRO A 391 13.98 -23.28 1.63
C PRO A 391 15.31 -22.75 1.05
N GLY A 392 15.77 -23.34 -0.05
CA GLY A 392 16.98 -22.87 -0.75
C GLY A 392 16.83 -21.48 -1.34
N LEU A 393 15.69 -21.18 -1.97
CA LEU A 393 15.36 -19.84 -2.47
C LEU A 393 15.25 -18.82 -1.34
N LEU A 394 14.54 -19.16 -0.27
CA LEU A 394 14.37 -18.26 0.89
C LEU A 394 15.73 -17.92 1.54
N ASN A 395 16.60 -18.91 1.73
CA ASN A 395 17.96 -18.69 2.22
C ASN A 395 18.73 -17.69 1.36
N LYS A 396 18.71 -17.86 0.03
CA LYS A 396 19.43 -16.99 -0.90
C LYS A 396 18.77 -15.59 -0.99
N ALA A 397 17.46 -15.52 -0.94
CA ALA A 397 16.74 -14.24 -0.95
C ALA A 397 17.06 -13.39 0.29
N VAL A 398 17.10 -13.99 1.50
CA VAL A 398 17.51 -13.28 2.71
C VAL A 398 18.96 -12.83 2.61
N GLN A 399 19.88 -13.67 2.11
CA GLN A 399 21.27 -13.26 1.88
C GLN A 399 21.37 -12.09 0.89
N ALA A 400 20.58 -12.10 -0.18
CA ALA A 400 20.54 -11.04 -1.18
C ALA A 400 20.11 -9.70 -0.57
N ILE A 401 19.04 -9.70 0.21
CA ILE A 401 18.54 -8.48 0.86
C ILE A 401 19.58 -7.94 1.86
N VAL A 402 20.18 -8.80 2.69
CA VAL A 402 21.22 -8.36 3.64
C VAL A 402 22.48 -7.85 2.92
N TYR A 403 22.85 -8.40 1.76
CA TYR A 403 23.94 -7.82 0.94
C TYR A 403 23.56 -6.41 0.45
N GLY A 404 22.35 -6.22 -0.04
CA GLY A 404 21.88 -4.89 -0.43
C GLY A 404 21.92 -3.89 0.74
N ASP A 405 21.41 -4.28 1.91
CA ASP A 405 21.41 -3.43 3.12
C ASP A 405 22.84 -3.04 3.54
N VAL A 406 23.80 -3.99 3.59
CA VAL A 406 25.17 -3.67 3.97
C VAL A 406 25.85 -2.74 2.97
N PHE A 407 25.63 -2.94 1.66
CA PHE A 407 26.17 -2.03 0.65
C PHE A 407 25.52 -0.66 0.73
N MET A 408 24.22 -0.58 0.91
CA MET A 408 23.52 0.68 1.06
C MET A 408 24.08 1.49 2.23
N ARG A 409 24.22 0.87 3.41
CA ARG A 409 24.82 1.51 4.60
C ARG A 409 26.26 1.93 4.37
N THR A 410 27.10 1.06 3.82
CA THR A 410 28.52 1.35 3.67
C THR A 410 28.82 2.31 2.52
N VAL A 411 28.14 2.18 1.37
CA VAL A 411 28.35 3.06 0.21
C VAL A 411 27.84 4.47 0.48
N TYR A 412 26.62 4.63 0.96
CA TYR A 412 26.02 5.95 1.14
C TYR A 412 26.70 6.74 2.25
N HIS A 413 27.21 6.06 3.28
CA HIS A 413 27.99 6.69 4.33
C HIS A 413 29.40 7.09 3.89
N THR A 414 30.09 6.31 3.04
CA THR A 414 31.49 6.57 2.69
C THR A 414 31.67 7.43 1.44
N ARG A 415 30.79 7.29 0.45
CA ARG A 415 30.92 7.97 -0.85
C ARG A 415 30.98 9.51 -0.75
N PRO A 416 30.18 10.19 0.09
CA PRO A 416 30.26 11.64 0.23
C PRO A 416 31.60 12.18 0.77
N TYR A 417 32.37 11.33 1.44
CA TYR A 417 33.61 11.70 2.13
C TYR A 417 34.88 11.14 1.44
N GLU A 418 34.76 10.37 0.37
CA GLU A 418 35.92 9.74 -0.26
C GLU A 418 37.01 10.74 -0.68
N VAL A 419 38.28 10.44 -0.35
CA VAL A 419 39.43 11.25 -0.76
C VAL A 419 39.67 11.15 -2.26
N LYS A 420 39.62 9.91 -2.78
CA LYS A 420 39.76 9.63 -4.21
C LYS A 420 38.40 9.36 -4.83
N PRO A 421 37.88 10.27 -5.68
CA PRO A 421 36.59 10.10 -6.33
C PRO A 421 36.46 8.76 -7.07
N GLY A 422 35.36 8.04 -6.82
CA GLY A 422 35.05 6.76 -7.42
C GLY A 422 35.68 5.53 -6.75
N SER A 423 36.49 5.72 -5.68
CA SER A 423 37.09 4.61 -4.92
C SER A 423 36.04 3.74 -4.24
N VAL A 424 34.99 4.35 -3.68
CA VAL A 424 33.86 3.68 -3.04
C VAL A 424 33.08 2.85 -4.04
N ASN A 425 32.72 3.43 -5.18
CA ASN A 425 31.99 2.72 -6.24
C ASN A 425 32.83 1.58 -6.85
N LYS A 426 34.16 1.72 -6.92
CA LYS A 426 35.08 0.66 -7.35
C LYS A 426 35.06 -0.51 -6.38
N LEU A 427 35.18 -0.23 -5.08
CA LEU A 427 35.13 -1.25 -4.02
C LEU A 427 33.77 -1.96 -3.99
N HIS A 428 32.68 -1.22 -4.11
CA HIS A 428 31.33 -1.79 -4.24
C HIS A 428 31.27 -2.79 -5.39
N ARG A 429 31.64 -2.40 -6.61
CA ARG A 429 31.60 -3.31 -7.78
C ARG A 429 32.44 -4.58 -7.58
N GLN A 430 33.61 -4.48 -6.93
CA GLN A 430 34.46 -5.62 -6.65
C GLN A 430 33.80 -6.63 -5.71
N TRP A 431 33.24 -6.13 -4.60
CA TRP A 431 32.55 -6.96 -3.63
C TRP A 431 31.21 -7.49 -4.18
N ALA A 432 30.44 -6.67 -4.89
CA ALA A 432 29.19 -7.09 -5.52
C ALA A 432 29.41 -8.26 -6.49
N ALA A 433 30.43 -8.17 -7.36
CA ALA A 433 30.78 -9.26 -8.26
C ALA A 433 31.14 -10.57 -7.53
N LYS A 434 31.81 -10.48 -6.37
CA LYS A 434 32.10 -11.64 -5.53
C LYS A 434 30.83 -12.19 -4.87
N CYS A 435 30.00 -11.33 -4.28
CA CYS A 435 28.76 -11.74 -3.60
C CYS A 435 27.77 -12.39 -4.57
N LYS A 436 27.64 -11.88 -5.81
CA LYS A 436 26.82 -12.49 -6.87
C LYS A 436 27.24 -13.94 -7.19
N ARG A 437 28.53 -14.23 -7.25
CA ARG A 437 29.02 -15.60 -7.45
C ARG A 437 28.79 -16.49 -6.24
N ASP A 438 28.95 -15.95 -5.03
CA ASP A 438 28.85 -16.73 -3.81
C ASP A 438 27.40 -17.03 -3.41
N ILE A 439 26.47 -16.14 -3.72
CA ILE A 439 25.03 -16.30 -3.42
C ILE A 439 24.42 -17.48 -4.16
N ALA A 440 24.93 -17.79 -5.35
CA ALA A 440 24.49 -18.94 -6.12
C ALA A 440 24.66 -20.27 -5.35
N LYS A 441 25.69 -20.36 -4.48
CA LYS A 441 25.91 -21.51 -3.61
C LYS A 441 25.07 -21.53 -2.36
N GLY A 442 24.54 -20.36 -1.90
CA GLY A 442 23.73 -20.21 -0.71
C GLY A 442 24.43 -20.61 0.60
N ASN A 443 25.78 -20.61 0.63
CA ASN A 443 26.54 -21.04 1.79
C ASN A 443 26.56 -19.95 2.87
N PHE A 444 25.97 -20.25 4.02
CA PHE A 444 25.84 -19.30 5.13
C PHE A 444 27.18 -18.85 5.72
N TYR A 445 28.17 -19.73 5.80
CA TYR A 445 29.51 -19.39 6.31
C TYR A 445 30.24 -18.41 5.37
N THR A 446 30.17 -18.67 4.05
CA THR A 446 30.74 -17.78 3.02
C THR A 446 30.05 -16.43 3.04
N PHE A 447 28.73 -16.41 3.19
CA PHE A 447 27.96 -15.18 3.35
C PHE A 447 28.44 -14.34 4.55
N GLN A 448 28.59 -14.95 5.74
CA GLN A 448 29.11 -14.26 6.91
C GLN A 448 30.54 -13.73 6.73
N LYS A 449 31.40 -14.52 6.04
CA LYS A 449 32.77 -14.09 5.71
C LYS A 449 32.77 -12.86 4.78
N ASN A 450 31.87 -12.82 3.81
CA ASN A 450 31.73 -11.69 2.91
C ASN A 450 31.25 -10.43 3.66
N ILE A 451 30.25 -10.52 4.55
CA ILE A 451 29.79 -9.38 5.37
C ILE A 451 30.96 -8.78 6.17
N ARG A 452 31.77 -9.63 6.87
CA ARG A 452 32.96 -9.16 7.58
C ARG A 452 33.97 -8.48 6.67
N GLY A 453 34.20 -9.04 5.48
CA GLY A 453 35.12 -8.49 4.50
C GLY A 453 34.66 -7.12 3.97
N ILE A 454 33.39 -7.00 3.62
CA ILE A 454 32.79 -5.75 3.14
C ILE A 454 32.98 -4.65 4.18
N ILE A 455 32.51 -4.84 5.39
CA ILE A 455 32.57 -3.82 6.46
C ILE A 455 34.00 -3.42 6.71
N ARG A 456 34.93 -4.39 6.89
CA ARG A 456 36.35 -4.11 7.11
C ARG A 456 36.98 -3.30 5.99
N ASP A 457 36.68 -3.62 4.73
CA ASP A 457 37.34 -2.97 3.60
C ASP A 457 36.77 -1.55 3.36
N PHE A 458 35.47 -1.33 3.63
CA PHE A 458 34.86 0.00 3.62
C PHE A 458 35.36 0.87 4.80
N ASP A 459 35.60 0.28 5.99
CA ASP A 459 36.21 0.98 7.13
C ASP A 459 37.59 1.53 6.81
N ARG A 460 38.32 0.90 5.88
CA ARG A 460 39.70 1.26 5.52
C ARG A 460 39.81 2.27 4.39
N ILE A 461 38.70 2.61 3.73
CA ILE A 461 38.74 3.64 2.67
C ILE A 461 39.16 4.97 3.28
N PRO A 462 40.16 5.69 2.69
CA PRO A 462 40.52 7.01 3.13
C PRO A 462 39.36 8.00 2.92
N LEU A 463 38.97 8.69 3.98
CA LEU A 463 37.90 9.69 3.97
C LEU A 463 38.50 11.07 4.30
N LYS A 464 37.86 12.12 3.76
CA LYS A 464 38.14 13.50 4.11
C LYS A 464 37.62 13.76 5.52
N ASP A 465 38.35 14.51 6.30
CA ASP A 465 37.93 14.97 7.63
C ASP A 465 37.06 16.24 7.51
N ILE A 466 35.81 16.01 7.05
CA ILE A 466 34.80 17.06 6.90
C ILE A 466 33.49 16.56 7.50
N LYS A 467 32.69 17.48 8.00
CA LYS A 467 31.31 17.17 8.45
C LYS A 467 30.33 17.56 7.37
N LYS A 468 29.30 16.74 7.20
CA LYS A 468 28.17 16.98 6.28
C LYS A 468 26.86 16.79 7.03
N PRO A 469 25.79 17.50 6.68
CA PRO A 469 24.48 17.23 7.24
C PRO A 469 24.02 15.83 6.84
N ARG A 470 23.64 15.01 7.82
CA ARG A 470 23.07 13.68 7.60
C ARG A 470 21.58 13.81 7.36
N VAL A 471 21.10 13.22 6.27
CA VAL A 471 19.71 13.31 5.82
C VAL A 471 19.11 11.92 5.70
N GLY A 472 18.16 11.62 6.56
CA GLY A 472 17.38 10.39 6.51
C GLY A 472 16.39 10.38 5.34
N ILE A 473 16.25 9.24 4.67
CA ILE A 473 15.24 9.04 3.63
C ILE A 473 14.30 7.93 4.10
N VAL A 474 13.05 8.30 4.34
CA VAL A 474 11.98 7.38 4.71
C VAL A 474 10.80 7.53 3.75
N GLY A 475 9.81 6.66 3.81
CA GLY A 475 8.61 6.80 3.02
C GLY A 475 8.10 5.50 2.40
N GLU A 476 7.32 5.62 1.32
CA GLU A 476 6.78 4.47 0.60
C GLU A 476 7.92 3.65 -0.03
N ILE A 477 7.83 2.35 0.11
CA ILE A 477 8.95 1.43 -0.14
C ILE A 477 9.55 1.54 -1.55
N LEU A 478 8.74 1.64 -2.61
CA LEU A 478 9.26 1.77 -3.97
C LEU A 478 9.86 3.16 -4.19
N VAL A 479 9.16 4.21 -3.77
CA VAL A 479 9.65 5.60 -3.90
C VAL A 479 10.92 5.82 -3.10
N LYS A 480 11.05 5.17 -1.93
CA LYS A 480 12.25 5.24 -1.08
C LYS A 480 13.48 4.62 -1.75
N PHE A 481 13.33 3.45 -2.39
CA PHE A 481 14.46 2.64 -2.85
C PHE A 481 14.76 2.71 -4.34
N LEU A 482 13.81 3.15 -5.18
CA LEU A 482 13.99 3.27 -6.62
C LEU A 482 14.40 4.70 -7.00
N PRO A 483 15.63 4.94 -7.45
CA PRO A 483 16.10 6.29 -7.80
C PRO A 483 15.21 7.00 -8.83
N ASP A 484 14.73 6.28 -9.85
CA ASP A 484 13.86 6.84 -10.89
C ASP A 484 12.49 7.27 -10.36
N ALA A 485 12.05 6.73 -9.23
CA ALA A 485 10.80 7.10 -8.59
C ALA A 485 10.91 8.33 -7.68
N ASN A 486 12.14 8.74 -7.31
CA ASN A 486 12.40 9.84 -6.37
C ASN A 486 13.36 10.91 -6.90
N ASN A 487 13.50 11.01 -8.21
CA ASN A 487 14.38 11.97 -8.90
C ASN A 487 15.84 11.85 -8.43
N HIS A 488 16.32 10.61 -8.27
CA HIS A 488 17.69 10.32 -7.83
C HIS A 488 18.07 11.02 -6.52
N LEU A 489 17.20 10.93 -5.51
CA LEU A 489 17.29 11.68 -4.26
C LEU A 489 18.64 11.50 -3.54
N VAL A 490 19.19 10.28 -3.49
CA VAL A 490 20.50 10.03 -2.85
C VAL A 490 21.61 10.83 -3.56
N GLU A 491 21.66 10.76 -4.89
CA GLU A 491 22.62 11.48 -5.70
C GLU A 491 22.41 13.01 -5.61
N LEU A 492 21.17 13.45 -5.51
CA LEU A 492 20.84 14.86 -5.28
C LEU A 492 21.41 15.33 -3.95
N LEU A 493 21.16 14.62 -2.85
CA LEU A 493 21.66 14.97 -1.52
C LEU A 493 23.19 15.01 -1.47
N GLU A 494 23.87 14.01 -2.07
CA GLU A 494 25.32 13.97 -2.14
C GLU A 494 25.91 15.13 -2.96
N ARG A 495 25.28 15.49 -4.09
CA ARG A 495 25.68 16.61 -4.94
C ARG A 495 25.51 17.96 -4.23
N GLU A 496 24.46 18.10 -3.41
CA GLU A 496 24.21 19.29 -2.60
C GLU A 496 25.00 19.28 -1.28
N GLY A 497 25.93 18.34 -1.09
CA GLY A 497 26.87 18.34 0.01
C GLY A 497 26.44 17.59 1.27
N ALA A 498 25.37 16.82 1.25
CA ALA A 498 24.86 16.03 2.37
C ALA A 498 25.29 14.54 2.32
N GLU A 499 25.06 13.84 3.42
CA GLU A 499 25.13 12.39 3.53
C GLU A 499 23.70 11.82 3.57
N ALA A 500 23.38 10.90 2.65
CA ALA A 500 22.09 10.20 2.67
C ALA A 500 22.13 9.00 3.62
N VAL A 501 21.13 8.86 4.48
CA VAL A 501 20.95 7.74 5.40
C VAL A 501 19.62 7.06 5.08
N VAL A 502 19.68 5.83 4.58
CA VAL A 502 18.47 5.07 4.18
C VAL A 502 18.35 3.85 5.09
N PRO A 503 17.25 3.69 5.84
CA PRO A 503 17.00 2.49 6.63
C PRO A 503 16.89 1.23 5.78
N ASP A 504 17.22 0.06 6.39
CA ASP A 504 17.33 -1.23 5.70
C ASP A 504 16.02 -1.68 5.07
N LEU A 505 16.09 -2.29 3.88
CA LEU A 505 14.95 -2.93 3.22
C LEU A 505 14.43 -4.13 4.02
N LEU A 506 15.31 -4.87 4.67
CA LEU A 506 14.94 -6.06 5.43
C LEU A 506 13.99 -5.73 6.59
N ASP A 507 14.07 -4.53 7.17
CA ASP A 507 13.23 -4.12 8.29
C ASP A 507 11.75 -4.04 7.92
N PHE A 508 11.41 -3.78 6.66
CA PHE A 508 10.03 -3.85 6.17
C PHE A 508 9.44 -5.27 6.27
N PHE A 509 10.23 -6.30 5.99
CA PHE A 509 9.78 -7.68 6.17
C PHE A 509 9.68 -8.03 7.66
N MET A 510 10.62 -7.56 8.48
CA MET A 510 10.59 -7.76 9.93
C MET A 510 9.35 -7.09 10.56
N TYR A 511 9.00 -5.88 10.12
CA TYR A 511 7.78 -5.18 10.48
C TYR A 511 6.53 -6.02 10.18
N SER A 512 6.46 -6.59 8.97
CA SER A 512 5.32 -7.42 8.57
C SER A 512 5.11 -8.63 9.48
N PHE A 513 6.19 -9.28 9.91
CA PHE A 513 6.11 -10.37 10.89
C PHE A 513 5.74 -9.86 12.28
N TYR A 514 6.32 -8.75 12.73
CA TYR A 514 6.11 -8.21 14.08
C TYR A 514 4.64 -7.81 14.32
N ASN A 515 3.94 -7.38 13.29
CA ASN A 515 2.52 -7.03 13.31
C ASN A 515 1.61 -8.15 13.86
N SER A 516 2.02 -9.41 13.77
CA SER A 516 1.27 -10.55 14.31
C SER A 516 1.11 -10.52 15.82
N ASN A 517 2.04 -9.86 16.55
CA ASN A 517 1.96 -9.71 17.99
C ASN A 517 0.80 -8.82 18.42
N PHE A 518 0.65 -7.67 17.76
CA PHE A 518 -0.48 -6.76 17.99
C PHE A 518 -1.82 -7.42 17.62
N LYS A 519 -1.86 -8.11 16.47
CA LYS A 519 -3.06 -8.83 16.01
C LYS A 519 -3.49 -9.92 17.00
N TYR A 520 -2.53 -10.64 17.57
CA TYR A 520 -2.82 -11.63 18.59
C TYR A 520 -3.37 -10.97 19.86
N ARG A 521 -2.72 -9.92 20.36
CA ARG A 521 -3.09 -9.29 21.63
C ARG A 521 -4.42 -8.55 21.58
N TYR A 522 -4.68 -7.80 20.52
CA TYR A 522 -5.79 -6.84 20.49
C TYR A 522 -6.87 -7.14 19.45
N LEU A 523 -6.59 -7.98 18.45
CA LEU A 523 -7.51 -8.24 17.34
C LEU A 523 -7.96 -9.71 17.28
N GLY A 524 -7.84 -10.46 18.36
CA GLY A 524 -8.34 -11.84 18.46
C GLY A 524 -7.72 -12.84 17.46
N LYS A 525 -6.55 -12.55 16.90
CA LYS A 525 -5.89 -13.47 15.97
C LYS A 525 -5.13 -14.59 16.71
N SER A 526 -4.82 -15.67 16.00
CA SER A 526 -4.25 -16.89 16.58
C SER A 526 -2.86 -16.67 17.22
N LYS A 527 -2.66 -17.17 18.44
CA LYS A 527 -1.35 -17.24 19.12
C LYS A 527 -0.31 -17.99 18.29
N LYS A 528 -0.72 -19.04 17.56
CA LYS A 528 0.17 -19.79 16.66
C LYS A 528 0.78 -18.89 15.59
N SER A 529 -0.01 -17.98 15.01
CA SER A 529 0.49 -17.02 14.01
C SER A 529 1.57 -16.11 14.60
N ALA A 530 1.39 -15.59 15.81
CA ALA A 530 2.38 -14.77 16.49
C ALA A 530 3.69 -15.56 16.78
N ILE A 531 3.59 -16.82 17.22
CA ILE A 531 4.76 -17.68 17.47
C ILE A 531 5.54 -17.92 16.16
N VAL A 532 4.85 -18.29 15.08
CA VAL A 532 5.48 -18.53 13.77
C VAL A 532 6.18 -17.26 13.27
N SER A 533 5.54 -16.10 13.37
CA SER A 533 6.10 -14.82 12.98
C SER A 533 7.33 -14.44 13.81
N ASN A 534 7.29 -14.61 15.11
CA ASN A 534 8.45 -14.37 15.98
C ASN A 534 9.62 -15.34 15.70
N SER A 535 9.30 -16.60 15.33
CA SER A 535 10.32 -17.56 14.88
C SER A 535 10.96 -17.12 13.55
N ALA A 536 10.15 -16.57 12.62
CA ALA A 536 10.68 -16.01 11.37
C ALA A 536 11.59 -14.80 11.64
N ILE A 537 11.20 -13.90 12.55
CA ILE A 537 12.05 -12.79 13.00
C ILE A 537 13.38 -13.31 13.54
N TRP A 538 13.35 -14.32 14.42
CA TRP A 538 14.57 -14.90 14.98
C TRP A 538 15.47 -15.50 13.91
N VAL A 539 14.93 -16.22 12.93
CA VAL A 539 15.69 -16.79 11.81
C VAL A 539 16.35 -15.68 11.00
N VAL A 540 15.63 -14.64 10.63
CA VAL A 540 16.15 -13.51 9.84
C VAL A 540 17.22 -12.75 10.62
N GLU A 541 17.02 -12.48 11.92
CA GLU A 541 18.04 -11.86 12.76
C GLU A 541 19.31 -12.71 12.88
N ARG A 542 19.23 -14.03 12.71
CA ARG A 542 20.42 -14.89 12.65
C ARG A 542 21.31 -14.56 11.45
N TYR A 543 20.73 -14.18 10.31
CA TYR A 543 21.48 -13.69 9.14
C TYR A 543 22.09 -12.32 9.42
N ARG A 544 21.39 -11.42 10.08
CA ARG A 544 21.87 -10.05 10.43
C ARG A 544 22.87 -10.03 11.58
N GLN A 545 23.01 -11.10 12.37
CA GLN A 545 23.86 -11.11 13.56
C GLN A 545 25.32 -10.75 13.27
N THR A 546 25.88 -11.24 12.17
CA THR A 546 27.26 -10.90 11.77
C THR A 546 27.37 -9.44 11.35
N LEU A 547 26.38 -8.94 10.58
CA LEU A 547 26.30 -7.54 10.18
C LEU A 547 26.31 -6.64 11.42
N ARG A 548 25.39 -6.86 12.39
CA ARG A 548 25.29 -6.09 13.63
C ARG A 548 26.61 -6.11 14.43
N LYS A 549 27.22 -7.29 14.59
CA LYS A 549 28.47 -7.43 15.34
C LYS A 549 29.65 -6.69 14.72
N GLU A 550 29.74 -6.71 13.40
CA GLU A 550 30.88 -6.07 12.71
C GLU A 550 30.65 -4.54 12.62
N LEU A 551 29.41 -4.08 12.39
CA LEU A 551 29.10 -2.63 12.44
C LEU A 551 29.31 -2.05 13.84
N ALA A 552 28.93 -2.77 14.90
CA ALA A 552 29.17 -2.33 16.28
C ALA A 552 30.67 -2.24 16.67
N LYS A 553 31.58 -2.86 15.90
CA LYS A 553 33.03 -2.72 16.08
C LYS A 553 33.63 -1.59 15.22
N SER A 554 32.89 -1.12 14.24
CA SER A 554 33.30 -0.03 13.37
C SER A 554 33.24 1.30 14.12
N ASN A 555 34.17 2.19 13.82
CA ASN A 555 34.11 3.57 14.30
C ASN A 555 33.33 4.48 13.33
N ARG A 556 32.84 3.93 12.22
CA ARG A 556 32.19 4.69 11.13
C ARG A 556 30.72 4.33 10.96
N PHE A 557 30.38 3.07 11.15
CA PHE A 557 29.07 2.53 10.83
C PHE A 557 28.32 2.14 12.09
N GLU A 558 27.01 2.36 12.10
CA GLU A 558 26.13 1.97 13.19
C GLU A 558 25.31 0.72 12.81
N PRO A 559 25.07 -0.19 13.77
CA PRO A 559 24.19 -1.32 13.53
C PRO A 559 22.74 -0.86 13.39
N PRO A 560 21.92 -1.53 12.54
CA PRO A 560 20.50 -1.21 12.45
C PRO A 560 19.78 -1.46 13.78
N ALA A 561 18.71 -0.74 14.08
CA ALA A 561 17.86 -0.99 15.25
C ALA A 561 17.14 -2.36 15.15
N TYR A 562 16.71 -2.93 16.25
CA TYR A 562 15.82 -4.09 16.23
C TYR A 562 14.39 -3.64 15.93
N ILE A 563 13.62 -4.47 15.25
CA ILE A 563 12.22 -4.16 14.94
C ILE A 563 11.39 -3.83 16.19
N LYS A 564 11.72 -4.43 17.32
CA LYS A 564 11.10 -4.13 18.61
C LYS A 564 11.39 -2.69 19.07
N ASP A 565 12.61 -2.22 18.87
CA ASP A 565 13.02 -0.87 19.26
C ASP A 565 12.31 0.16 18.36
N LEU A 566 12.20 -0.12 17.05
CA LEU A 566 11.41 0.71 16.12
C LEU A 566 9.94 0.79 16.53
N ALA A 567 9.36 -0.31 17.03
CA ALA A 567 7.99 -0.29 17.55
C ALA A 567 7.87 0.59 18.79
N GLU A 568 8.84 0.54 19.72
CA GLU A 568 8.85 1.40 20.91
C GLU A 568 9.03 2.89 20.53
N TYR A 569 9.84 3.20 19.51
CA TYR A 569 10.00 4.56 18.99
C TYR A 569 8.71 5.11 18.34
N ALA A 570 7.92 4.27 17.71
CA ALA A 570 6.67 4.69 17.06
C ALA A 570 5.53 4.95 18.06
N LYS A 571 5.43 4.17 19.14
CA LYS A 571 4.30 4.17 20.09
C LYS A 571 3.88 5.54 20.65
N PRO A 572 4.79 6.48 20.96
CA PRO A 572 4.40 7.78 21.47
C PRO A 572 3.59 8.61 20.46
N PHE A 573 3.82 8.39 19.16
CA PHE A 573 3.29 9.21 18.06
C PHE A 573 2.11 8.55 17.34
N VAL A 574 2.16 7.22 17.20
CA VAL A 574 1.15 6.47 16.47
C VAL A 574 0.96 5.08 17.06
N SER A 575 -0.27 4.60 17.11
CA SER A 575 -0.52 3.22 17.52
C SER A 575 0.12 2.23 16.55
N ILE A 576 0.78 1.19 17.08
CA ILE A 576 1.30 0.07 16.27
C ILE A 576 0.19 -0.81 15.66
N GLY A 577 -1.07 -0.46 15.88
CA GLY A 577 -2.23 -0.97 15.16
C GLY A 577 -2.36 -0.43 13.73
N ASN A 578 -1.69 0.68 13.39
CA ASN A 578 -1.61 1.21 12.03
C ASN A 578 -0.65 0.36 11.18
N GLN A 579 -1.15 -0.71 10.57
CA GLN A 579 -0.36 -1.77 9.94
C GLN A 579 -0.55 -1.87 8.41
N THR A 580 -1.16 -0.87 7.78
CA THR A 580 -1.35 -0.85 6.33
C THR A 580 -0.16 -0.19 5.64
N GLY A 581 0.34 -0.80 4.57
CA GLY A 581 1.55 -0.33 3.89
C GLY A 581 2.75 -0.39 4.83
N GLU A 582 3.50 0.69 4.90
CA GLU A 582 4.62 0.87 5.83
C GLU A 582 4.14 1.00 7.28
N GLY A 583 2.91 1.51 7.48
CA GLY A 583 2.28 1.62 8.79
C GLY A 583 3.17 2.30 9.83
N TRP A 584 3.02 1.91 11.10
CA TRP A 584 3.78 2.47 12.23
C TRP A 584 5.30 2.43 12.04
N PHE A 585 5.77 1.51 11.21
CA PHE A 585 7.20 1.33 10.92
C PHE A 585 7.84 2.60 10.34
N LEU A 586 7.14 3.31 9.44
CA LEU A 586 7.61 4.58 8.88
C LEU A 586 7.85 5.64 9.97
N THR A 587 6.95 5.75 10.94
CA THR A 587 7.12 6.65 12.10
C THR A 587 8.31 6.21 12.95
N GLY A 588 8.44 4.90 13.20
CA GLY A 588 9.59 4.33 13.93
C GLY A 588 10.93 4.61 13.26
N GLU A 589 11.00 4.51 11.92
CA GLU A 589 12.21 4.87 11.16
C GLU A 589 12.58 6.36 11.30
N MET A 590 11.59 7.27 11.29
CA MET A 590 11.88 8.71 11.50
C MET A 590 12.50 8.97 12.86
N VAL A 591 11.97 8.36 13.91
CA VAL A 591 12.48 8.55 15.28
C VAL A 591 13.85 7.87 15.46
N GLU A 592 14.05 6.69 14.88
CA GLU A 592 15.37 6.02 14.87
C GLU A 592 16.44 6.87 14.21
N LEU A 593 16.14 7.49 13.06
CA LEU A 593 17.06 8.39 12.37
C LEU A 593 17.43 9.60 13.21
N ILE A 594 16.50 10.20 13.94
CA ILE A 594 16.77 11.30 14.86
C ILE A 594 17.73 10.83 15.96
N HIS A 595 17.48 9.68 16.58
CA HIS A 595 18.35 9.11 17.62
C HIS A 595 19.75 8.74 17.12
N SER A 596 19.87 8.32 15.85
CA SER A 596 21.15 7.99 15.21
C SER A 596 21.87 9.21 14.61
N GLY A 597 21.46 10.44 14.94
CA GLY A 597 22.12 11.67 14.50
C GLY A 597 21.87 12.06 13.04
N ALA A 598 20.75 11.63 12.47
CA ALA A 598 20.24 12.07 11.17
C ALA A 598 18.89 12.79 11.32
N PRO A 599 18.84 13.96 12.03
CA PRO A 599 17.59 14.64 12.35
C PRO A 599 16.95 15.35 11.14
N ASN A 600 17.67 15.47 10.04
CA ASN A 600 17.12 16.00 8.80
C ASN A 600 16.50 14.83 8.03
N ILE A 601 15.21 14.90 7.69
CA ILE A 601 14.50 13.77 7.12
C ILE A 601 13.68 14.19 5.90
N VAL A 602 13.85 13.48 4.80
CA VAL A 602 12.97 13.53 3.64
C VAL A 602 12.02 12.33 3.69
N CYS A 603 10.74 12.60 3.92
CA CYS A 603 9.68 11.59 3.85
C CYS A 603 9.13 11.56 2.42
N THR A 604 9.53 10.54 1.65
CA THR A 604 9.14 10.36 0.25
C THR A 604 7.85 9.57 0.14
N GLN A 605 6.88 10.06 -0.61
CA GLN A 605 5.61 9.35 -0.74
C GLN A 605 4.93 9.63 -2.08
N PRO A 606 4.13 8.69 -2.59
CA PRO A 606 3.21 8.97 -3.67
C PRO A 606 2.14 9.97 -3.21
N PHE A 607 1.71 10.85 -4.10
CA PHE A 607 0.52 11.66 -3.83
C PHE A 607 -0.67 10.76 -3.45
N ALA A 608 -1.45 11.16 -2.47
CA ALA A 608 -2.59 10.40 -1.93
C ALA A 608 -2.23 8.97 -1.46
N CYS A 609 -1.00 8.74 -0.98
CA CYS A 609 -0.64 7.49 -0.33
C CYS A 609 -1.36 7.37 1.01
N LEU A 610 -2.31 6.43 1.11
CA LEU A 610 -3.19 6.27 2.27
C LEU A 610 -2.43 6.11 3.60
N PRO A 611 -1.53 5.10 3.75
CA PRO A 611 -0.82 4.94 5.03
C PRO A 611 0.12 6.10 5.34
N ASN A 612 0.82 6.64 4.35
CA ASN A 612 1.85 7.65 4.61
C ASN A 612 1.29 9.02 4.99
N HIS A 613 0.04 9.32 4.62
CA HIS A 613 -0.66 10.51 5.12
C HIS A 613 -0.88 10.45 6.63
N VAL A 614 -1.09 9.26 7.19
CA VAL A 614 -1.28 9.06 8.64
C VAL A 614 0.06 8.97 9.36
N VAL A 615 0.89 7.97 8.97
CA VAL A 615 2.10 7.58 9.71
C VAL A 615 3.37 8.31 9.26
N GLY A 616 3.29 9.05 8.16
CA GLY A 616 4.35 9.93 7.66
C GLY A 616 4.01 11.40 7.93
N LYS A 617 3.19 12.02 7.08
CA LYS A 617 2.82 13.45 7.23
C LYS A 617 2.09 13.75 8.54
N GLY A 618 1.15 12.90 8.92
CA GLY A 618 0.24 13.12 10.04
C GLY A 618 0.93 13.20 11.40
N VAL A 619 2.15 12.68 11.53
CA VAL A 619 2.93 12.67 12.79
C VAL A 619 4.06 13.69 12.84
N ILE A 620 4.33 14.41 11.74
CA ILE A 620 5.49 15.34 11.67
C ILE A 620 5.40 16.42 12.75
N LYS A 621 4.22 16.95 13.02
CA LYS A 621 4.02 18.00 14.04
C LYS A 621 4.44 17.50 15.42
N GLU A 622 3.93 16.35 15.84
CA GLU A 622 4.23 15.76 17.14
C GLU A 622 5.71 15.36 17.27
N ILE A 623 6.32 14.80 16.21
CA ILE A 623 7.75 14.48 16.22
C ILE A 623 8.58 15.73 16.39
N ARG A 624 8.24 16.84 15.73
CA ARG A 624 8.96 18.13 15.88
C ARG A 624 8.78 18.74 17.26
N GLN A 625 7.64 18.55 17.90
CA GLN A 625 7.43 19.00 19.29
C GLN A 625 8.28 18.20 20.26
N ALA A 626 8.37 16.87 20.07
CA ALA A 626 9.19 16.00 20.90
C ALA A 626 10.71 16.18 20.63
N PHE A 627 11.07 16.48 19.39
CA PHE A 627 12.44 16.65 18.93
C PHE A 627 12.60 18.00 18.18
N PRO A 628 12.83 19.12 18.88
CA PRO A 628 12.88 20.47 18.29
C PRO A 628 13.94 20.64 17.19
N ASP A 629 15.00 19.83 17.21
CA ASP A 629 16.06 19.84 16.19
C ASP A 629 15.70 19.03 14.93
N ALA A 630 14.56 18.34 14.94
CA ALA A 630 14.11 17.54 13.80
C ALA A 630 13.65 18.44 12.64
N ASN A 631 14.32 18.30 11.51
CA ASN A 631 14.07 19.05 10.28
C ASN A 631 13.47 18.09 9.22
N ILE A 632 12.17 17.89 9.27
CA ILE A 632 11.46 16.90 8.45
C ILE A 632 10.70 17.58 7.31
N VAL A 633 10.86 17.09 6.08
CA VAL A 633 10.07 17.52 4.92
C VAL A 633 9.40 16.32 4.25
N ALA A 634 8.10 16.43 4.01
CA ALA A 634 7.38 15.44 3.21
C ALA A 634 7.36 15.88 1.75
N ILE A 635 7.75 14.99 0.84
CA ILE A 635 7.77 15.21 -0.60
C ILE A 635 6.82 14.24 -1.28
N ASP A 636 5.81 14.77 -1.96
CA ASP A 636 4.89 13.97 -2.77
C ASP A 636 5.44 13.78 -4.18
N TYR A 637 5.37 12.54 -4.66
CA TYR A 637 5.71 12.14 -6.03
C TYR A 637 4.45 11.73 -6.79
N ASP A 638 4.29 12.29 -7.96
CA ASP A 638 3.11 12.11 -8.82
C ASP A 638 3.51 12.42 -10.27
N PRO A 639 2.90 11.81 -11.29
CA PRO A 639 3.20 12.12 -12.70
C PRO A 639 3.04 13.59 -13.09
N GLY A 640 2.15 14.30 -12.39
CA GLY A 640 1.89 15.74 -12.61
C GLY A 640 2.68 16.65 -11.69
N ALA A 641 3.45 16.12 -10.74
CA ALA A 641 4.19 16.93 -9.80
C ALA A 641 5.41 17.61 -10.44
N SER A 642 5.65 18.85 -10.04
CA SER A 642 6.82 19.60 -10.52
C SER A 642 8.11 19.14 -9.80
N GLU A 643 9.02 18.51 -10.53
CA GLU A 643 10.35 18.12 -10.05
C GLU A 643 11.09 19.31 -9.45
N VAL A 644 11.00 20.49 -10.08
CA VAL A 644 11.63 21.72 -9.59
C VAL A 644 11.12 22.10 -8.21
N ASN A 645 9.81 21.98 -7.95
CA ASN A 645 9.25 22.26 -6.64
C ASN A 645 9.70 21.25 -5.58
N GLN A 646 9.80 19.98 -5.94
CA GLN A 646 10.32 18.94 -5.05
C GLN A 646 11.77 19.22 -4.68
N ILE A 647 12.63 19.50 -5.67
CA ILE A 647 14.05 19.83 -5.47
C ILE A 647 14.19 21.09 -4.62
N ASN A 648 13.41 22.15 -4.88
CA ASN A 648 13.49 23.39 -4.10
C ASN A 648 13.13 23.18 -2.63
N ARG A 649 12.15 22.34 -2.31
CA ARG A 649 11.79 22.00 -0.93
C ARG A 649 12.89 21.21 -0.24
N ILE A 650 13.58 20.30 -0.94
CA ILE A 650 14.73 19.56 -0.43
C ILE A 650 15.89 20.52 -0.18
N LYS A 651 16.20 21.44 -1.10
CA LYS A 651 17.25 22.45 -0.93
C LYS A 651 16.98 23.40 0.24
N LEU A 652 15.71 23.79 0.44
CA LEU A 652 15.34 24.62 1.59
C LEU A 652 15.61 23.86 2.91
N MET A 653 15.26 22.58 2.97
CA MET A 653 15.55 21.72 4.13
C MET A 653 17.06 21.60 4.35
N LEU A 654 17.87 21.41 3.29
CA LEU A 654 19.33 21.33 3.38
C LEU A 654 19.95 22.64 3.88
N SER A 655 19.48 23.79 3.41
CA SER A 655 19.94 25.10 3.91
C SER A 655 19.69 25.28 5.41
N ALA A 656 18.56 24.78 5.92
CA ALA A 656 18.29 24.75 7.35
C ALA A 656 19.23 23.76 8.09
N ALA A 657 19.48 22.60 7.51
CA ALA A 657 20.38 21.58 8.06
C ALA A 657 21.82 22.09 8.20
N GLU A 658 22.35 22.76 7.17
CA GLU A 658 23.68 23.36 7.19
C GLU A 658 23.80 24.48 8.27
N LYS A 659 22.77 25.32 8.38
CA LYS A 659 22.71 26.36 9.40
C LYS A 659 22.72 25.78 10.81
N ASN A 660 22.00 24.70 11.04
CA ASN A 660 21.93 24.01 12.34
C ASN A 660 23.25 23.30 12.68
N MET A 661 23.95 22.74 11.70
CA MET A 661 25.23 22.08 11.88
C MET A 661 26.34 23.08 12.25
N ASN A 662 26.21 24.34 11.82
CA ASN A 662 27.19 25.42 12.08
C ASN A 662 26.90 26.21 13.36
N LYS A 663 25.82 25.92 14.08
CA LYS A 663 25.53 26.40 15.42
C LYS A 663 26.19 25.52 16.48
#